data_09e21e111435b5e7099f523fa48c02c1
#
_entry.id   09e21e111435b5e7099f523fa48c02c1
#
_cell.length_a   1.000
_cell.length_b   1.000
_cell.length_c   1.000
_cell.angle_alpha   90.00
_cell.angle_beta   90.00
_cell.angle_gamma   90.00
#
_symmetry.space_group_name_H-M   'P 1'
#
loop_
_entity.id
_entity.type
_entity.pdbx_description
1 polymer ?
#
loop_
_entity_poly.entity_id
_entity_poly.type
_entity_poly.pdbx_seq_one_letter_code
_entity_poly.pdbx_strand_id
1 'polypeptide(L)'
;TFDNGMICASEQSVIVLDGVYKAVKKEFAERGCYFLKPDETEKVRKTIIINGALNAKIVGQKAHTIAELAGVKVPEGTKILIGEVESVELSEEFAHEKLSPVLAMYRAKDIEDAFSKAEHLIADGGYGHTSSIYLNTITEKAKLAEFQERMKTCRILVNTPSSQGGIGDIYNFMLTPSLTLGCGSWGGNSVSENVGVKHLINIKTVAERRENMLWFRAPEKVYIKKGCLPVALDELGTVMHKKKAFIVTDSFLYSSGFTKPIQDKLDSMGIMHTTFSNVAPDPTLGCAIEGAKLMTAFQPDCIIAIGGGSAMDAGKIMWVLYEHPEADFLDMAMRFMDIRKRVYTFPHMGDKAYFIAIPTSAGTGSEVTPFAVITDEHTGVKYPLADYELMPNMAIVDTDFHMSAPRGLTAASGIDAVSHALEAYASVMATDYTDGLAIQALKVIFRYLPRAYDNGQTDIEAREKMANAATMAGMAFANAFLGVCHSMAHKLGAFHHLPHGVANALMLEEVLRFNACDTPAKMGTFPQYDHPHTLERYAEVADALGLGGNTNEEKLEALIAAVNALKERVGIKKTIKDYGIDEKDFLDRLDAMTEQAFDDQCTGANPRYPLMSEIKQMYLNAYYGKHFTEMKMPESDPLPLTSAEADAAKAAFRLGGKKMSI
;
A
#
# COMPACT_ATOMS: atom_id res chain seq x y z
N THR A 1 7.23 33.34 30.17
CA THR A 1 8.33 34.20 29.66
C THR A 1 9.67 33.83 30.30
N PHE A 2 10.23 32.71 29.90
CA PHE A 2 11.56 32.28 30.30
C PHE A 2 12.59 33.36 29.85
N ASP A 3 13.59 33.63 30.68
CA ASP A 3 14.66 34.59 30.41
C ASP A 3 14.14 36.00 29.99
N ASN A 4 13.16 36.52 30.73
CA ASN A 4 12.47 37.77 30.42
C ASN A 4 11.94 37.88 28.98
N GLY A 5 11.56 36.75 28.37
CA GLY A 5 11.02 36.71 27.01
C GLY A 5 12.05 36.86 25.90
N MET A 6 13.34 36.75 26.20
CA MET A 6 14.43 36.94 25.23
C MET A 6 14.62 35.72 24.31
N ILE A 7 14.21 34.52 24.75
CA ILE A 7 14.25 33.34 23.91
C ILE A 7 13.26 33.47 22.75
N CYS A 8 13.68 33.17 21.54
CA CYS A 8 12.86 33.29 20.32
C CYS A 8 11.56 32.41 20.33
N ALA A 9 11.51 31.37 21.15
CA ALA A 9 10.29 30.57 21.39
C ALA A 9 9.40 31.16 22.51
N SER A 10 9.73 32.36 23.04
CA SER A 10 8.93 32.98 24.10
C SER A 10 7.55 33.35 23.60
N GLU A 11 6.58 33.25 24.49
CA GLU A 11 5.20 33.63 24.25
C GLU A 11 5.14 35.11 23.88
N GLN A 12 4.63 35.43 22.70
CA GLN A 12 4.41 36.80 22.22
C GLN A 12 2.93 37.17 22.37
N SER A 13 2.06 36.22 22.22
CA SER A 13 0.61 36.37 22.19
C SER A 13 -0.09 35.24 22.90
N VAL A 14 -1.19 35.52 23.58
CA VAL A 14 -2.08 34.54 24.23
C VAL A 14 -3.50 34.75 23.71
N ILE A 15 -4.08 33.75 23.11
CA ILE A 15 -5.44 33.78 22.60
C ILE A 15 -6.32 32.95 23.52
N VAL A 16 -7.35 33.53 24.09
CA VAL A 16 -8.18 32.92 25.12
C VAL A 16 -9.65 32.91 24.68
N LEU A 17 -10.27 31.73 24.74
CA LEU A 17 -11.70 31.57 24.46
C LEU A 17 -12.55 32.36 25.46
N ASP A 18 -13.61 32.97 24.98
CA ASP A 18 -14.53 33.82 25.76
C ASP A 18 -15.05 33.15 27.04
N GLY A 19 -15.42 31.87 26.93
CA GLY A 19 -15.97 31.10 28.05
C GLY A 19 -15.03 30.96 29.26
N VAL A 20 -13.71 31.04 29.05
CA VAL A 20 -12.70 30.90 30.11
C VAL A 20 -11.88 32.19 30.33
N TYR A 21 -12.13 33.23 29.57
CA TYR A 21 -11.33 34.45 29.55
C TYR A 21 -11.16 35.08 30.95
N LYS A 22 -12.25 35.23 31.68
CA LYS A 22 -12.21 35.82 33.03
C LYS A 22 -11.42 34.97 34.03
N ALA A 23 -11.51 33.64 33.93
CA ALA A 23 -10.77 32.73 34.79
C ALA A 23 -9.28 32.80 34.51
N VAL A 24 -8.89 32.75 33.22
CA VAL A 24 -7.46 32.88 32.79
C VAL A 24 -6.89 34.24 33.22
N LYS A 25 -7.63 35.30 33.04
CA LYS A 25 -7.20 36.66 33.45
C LYS A 25 -6.95 36.72 34.97
N LYS A 26 -7.82 36.15 35.78
CA LYS A 26 -7.65 36.05 37.22
C LYS A 26 -6.38 35.28 37.60
N GLU A 27 -6.22 34.09 37.04
CA GLU A 27 -5.04 33.24 37.27
C GLU A 27 -3.71 33.94 36.88
N PHE A 28 -3.71 34.69 35.81
CA PHE A 28 -2.54 35.43 35.37
C PHE A 28 -2.20 36.57 36.36
N ALA A 29 -3.22 37.31 36.80
CA ALA A 29 -3.03 38.37 37.79
C ALA A 29 -2.46 37.85 39.11
N GLU A 30 -3.01 36.73 39.61
CA GLU A 30 -2.55 36.08 40.85
C GLU A 30 -1.10 35.60 40.77
N ARG A 31 -0.60 35.31 39.53
CA ARG A 31 0.78 34.86 39.26
C ARG A 31 1.75 36.00 38.95
N GLY A 32 1.33 37.25 39.07
CA GLY A 32 2.16 38.42 38.96
C GLY A 32 2.14 39.06 37.56
N CYS A 33 1.13 38.79 36.74
CA CYS A 33 0.90 39.56 35.53
C CYS A 33 0.12 40.82 35.82
N TYR A 34 0.52 41.91 35.23
CA TYR A 34 -0.16 43.21 35.32
C TYR A 34 -0.92 43.49 34.01
N PHE A 35 -2.23 43.62 34.10
CA PHE A 35 -3.08 44.01 32.99
C PHE A 35 -3.09 45.53 32.83
N LEU A 36 -2.56 45.99 31.71
CA LEU A 36 -2.48 47.40 31.41
C LEU A 36 -3.88 48.02 31.21
N LYS A 37 -4.11 49.20 31.77
CA LYS A 37 -5.30 50.00 31.48
C LYS A 37 -5.22 50.57 30.07
N PRO A 38 -6.33 51.05 29.46
CA PRO A 38 -6.31 51.57 28.09
C PRO A 38 -5.26 52.67 27.82
N ASP A 39 -5.10 53.61 28.76
CA ASP A 39 -4.09 54.67 28.67
C ASP A 39 -2.65 54.16 28.88
N GLU A 40 -2.49 53.13 29.71
CA GLU A 40 -1.20 52.48 29.96
C GLU A 40 -0.81 51.61 28.76
N THR A 41 -1.78 50.92 28.14
CA THR A 41 -1.58 50.14 26.92
C THR A 41 -1.04 51.01 25.80
N GLU A 42 -1.60 52.18 25.60
CA GLU A 42 -1.15 53.13 24.59
C GLU A 42 0.29 53.63 24.83
N LYS A 43 0.68 53.82 26.08
CA LYS A 43 2.06 54.21 26.45
C LYS A 43 3.04 53.07 26.18
N VAL A 44 2.67 51.83 26.55
CA VAL A 44 3.53 50.67 26.32
C VAL A 44 3.61 50.37 24.81
N ARG A 45 2.51 50.49 24.05
CA ARG A 45 2.48 50.33 22.59
C ARG A 45 3.56 51.19 21.93
N LYS A 46 3.61 52.47 22.27
CA LYS A 46 4.63 53.44 21.76
C LYS A 46 6.06 53.12 22.22
N THR A 47 6.22 52.24 23.19
CA THR A 47 7.54 51.82 23.72
C THR A 47 8.04 50.55 23.06
N ILE A 48 7.14 49.70 22.50
CA ILE A 48 7.51 48.43 21.85
C ILE A 48 8.23 48.66 20.52
N ILE A 49 7.64 49.43 19.63
CA ILE A 49 8.18 49.73 18.31
C ILE A 49 8.56 51.21 18.23
N ILE A 50 9.81 51.50 17.84
CA ILE A 50 10.32 52.84 17.64
C ILE A 50 10.89 52.94 16.22
N ASN A 51 10.41 53.92 15.44
CA ASN A 51 10.82 54.11 14.05
C ASN A 51 10.69 52.87 13.18
N GLY A 52 9.64 52.08 13.39
CA GLY A 52 9.34 50.86 12.63
C GLY A 52 10.18 49.64 13.01
N ALA A 53 10.97 49.67 14.06
CA ALA A 53 11.78 48.58 14.56
C ALA A 53 11.54 48.29 16.04
N LEU A 54 11.80 47.07 16.48
CA LEU A 54 11.73 46.70 17.88
C LEU A 54 12.69 47.58 18.72
N ASN A 55 12.17 48.11 19.81
CA ASN A 55 12.96 48.93 20.72
C ASN A 55 14.00 48.07 21.47
N ALA A 56 15.26 48.18 21.10
CA ALA A 56 16.35 47.43 21.73
C ALA A 56 16.46 47.65 23.25
N LYS A 57 15.91 48.73 23.78
CA LYS A 57 15.96 49.03 25.23
C LYS A 57 15.02 48.17 26.07
N ILE A 58 14.05 47.49 25.47
CA ILE A 58 13.13 46.58 26.18
C ILE A 58 13.55 45.12 26.12
N VAL A 59 14.42 44.75 25.19
CA VAL A 59 14.85 43.37 24.97
C VAL A 59 15.48 42.78 26.23
N GLY A 60 14.95 41.69 26.73
CA GLY A 60 15.44 40.99 27.93
C GLY A 60 15.28 41.74 29.26
N GLN A 61 14.63 42.92 29.25
CA GLN A 61 14.43 43.71 30.45
C GLN A 61 13.30 43.16 31.32
N LYS A 62 13.32 43.47 32.61
CA LYS A 62 12.22 43.15 33.52
C LYS A 62 10.98 43.98 33.18
N ALA A 63 9.79 43.41 33.44
CA ALA A 63 8.52 44.10 33.21
C ALA A 63 8.42 45.47 33.89
N HIS A 64 8.94 45.59 35.11
CA HIS A 64 8.99 46.85 35.84
C HIS A 64 9.84 47.94 35.10
N THR A 65 11.00 47.56 34.61
CA THR A 65 11.88 48.46 33.84
C THR A 65 11.20 48.94 32.54
N ILE A 66 10.50 48.07 31.87
CA ILE A 66 9.73 48.40 30.65
C ILE A 66 8.58 49.35 30.98
N ALA A 67 7.88 49.10 32.08
CA ALA A 67 6.80 49.97 32.54
C ALA A 67 7.33 51.40 32.88
N GLU A 68 8.49 51.48 33.54
CA GLU A 68 9.15 52.76 33.81
C GLU A 68 9.51 53.50 32.52
N LEU A 69 10.10 52.80 31.55
CA LEU A 69 10.42 53.37 30.24
C LEU A 69 9.16 53.90 29.51
N ALA A 70 8.03 53.23 29.68
CA ALA A 70 6.75 53.67 29.14
C ALA A 70 6.02 54.72 29.98
N GLY A 71 6.56 55.12 31.14
CA GLY A 71 5.91 56.05 32.06
C GLY A 71 4.66 55.47 32.71
N VAL A 72 4.66 54.17 33.00
CA VAL A 72 3.56 53.41 33.65
C VAL A 72 4.04 52.93 35.01
N LYS A 73 3.22 53.13 36.06
CA LYS A 73 3.51 52.65 37.42
C LYS A 73 2.88 51.28 37.64
N VAL A 74 3.67 50.26 37.95
CA VAL A 74 3.23 48.91 38.24
C VAL A 74 3.74 48.45 39.60
N PRO A 75 3.11 47.46 40.28
CA PRO A 75 3.63 46.86 41.49
C PRO A 75 5.04 46.31 41.33
N GLU A 76 5.87 46.40 42.37
CA GLU A 76 7.28 45.97 42.31
C GLU A 76 7.46 44.50 41.92
N GLY A 77 6.53 43.62 42.32
CA GLY A 77 6.54 42.18 41.95
C GLY A 77 6.00 41.83 40.57
N THR A 78 5.75 42.81 39.68
CA THR A 78 5.20 42.56 38.35
C THR A 78 6.19 41.78 37.49
N LYS A 79 5.76 40.62 36.98
CA LYS A 79 6.57 39.73 36.16
C LYS A 79 6.34 39.93 34.66
N ILE A 80 5.09 40.22 34.26
CA ILE A 80 4.68 40.34 32.87
C ILE A 80 3.69 41.51 32.74
N LEU A 81 3.83 42.29 31.67
CA LEU A 81 2.84 43.27 31.26
C LEU A 81 1.92 42.66 30.20
N ILE A 82 0.62 42.78 30.37
CA ILE A 82 -0.36 42.26 29.42
C ILE A 82 -1.18 43.40 28.84
N GLY A 83 -1.11 43.55 27.51
CA GLY A 83 -2.02 44.39 26.74
C GLY A 83 -3.20 43.58 26.22
N GLU A 84 -4.42 43.97 26.60
CA GLU A 84 -5.63 43.39 26.00
C GLU A 84 -5.88 44.15 24.69
N VAL A 85 -5.70 43.45 23.57
CA VAL A 85 -5.76 44.03 22.22
C VAL A 85 -6.68 43.18 21.32
N GLU A 86 -7.21 43.77 20.26
CA GLU A 86 -8.16 43.10 19.35
C GLU A 86 -7.55 42.79 18.00
N SER A 87 -6.73 43.70 17.46
CA SER A 87 -6.12 43.53 16.13
C SER A 87 -4.93 42.61 16.19
N VAL A 88 -4.89 41.66 15.21
CA VAL A 88 -3.78 40.73 14.98
C VAL A 88 -2.84 41.20 13.87
N GLU A 89 -3.14 42.35 13.24
CA GLU A 89 -2.36 42.94 12.15
C GLU A 89 -1.06 43.57 12.68
N LEU A 90 -0.02 43.62 11.85
CA LEU A 90 1.26 44.26 12.20
C LEU A 90 1.16 45.77 12.41
N SER A 91 0.02 46.40 12.15
CA SER A 91 -0.28 47.78 12.57
C SER A 91 -0.52 47.91 14.07
N GLU A 92 -0.73 46.79 14.78
CA GLU A 92 -0.81 46.71 16.23
C GLU A 92 0.55 46.27 16.79
N GLU A 93 1.25 47.15 17.51
CA GLU A 93 2.59 46.90 18.02
C GLU A 93 2.66 45.71 18.99
N PHE A 94 1.57 45.39 19.69
CA PHE A 94 1.49 44.18 20.52
C PHE A 94 1.46 42.87 19.71
N ALA A 95 1.15 42.90 18.43
CA ALA A 95 1.16 41.73 17.57
C ALA A 95 2.60 41.31 17.19
N HIS A 96 3.55 42.22 17.22
CA HIS A 96 4.95 41.96 16.87
C HIS A 96 5.68 41.07 17.89
N GLU A 97 6.81 40.52 17.46
CA GLU A 97 7.80 39.95 18.37
C GLU A 97 8.38 41.04 19.28
N LYS A 98 8.43 40.78 20.59
CA LYS A 98 8.80 41.80 21.56
C LYS A 98 10.08 41.48 22.35
N LEU A 99 10.51 40.21 22.32
CA LEU A 99 11.70 39.71 23.04
C LEU A 99 11.79 40.26 24.49
N SER A 100 10.66 40.31 25.15
CA SER A 100 10.48 40.97 26.45
C SER A 100 9.24 40.41 27.17
N PRO A 101 9.10 40.60 28.49
CA PRO A 101 7.91 40.14 29.24
C PRO A 101 6.70 41.07 29.02
N VAL A 102 6.38 41.32 27.76
CA VAL A 102 5.20 42.05 27.30
C VAL A 102 4.40 41.16 26.40
N LEU A 103 3.16 40.80 26.76
CA LEU A 103 2.29 39.91 26.01
C LEU A 103 1.07 40.66 25.47
N ALA A 104 0.67 40.29 24.27
CA ALA A 104 -0.68 40.54 23.77
C ALA A 104 -1.65 39.48 24.32
N MET A 105 -2.83 39.88 24.74
CA MET A 105 -3.90 38.97 25.09
C MET A 105 -5.14 39.25 24.24
N TYR A 106 -5.51 38.23 23.46
CA TYR A 106 -6.65 38.27 22.54
C TYR A 106 -7.80 37.49 23.10
N ARG A 107 -9.02 37.97 22.88
CA ARG A 107 -10.25 37.27 23.19
C ARG A 107 -10.79 36.63 21.92
N ALA A 108 -11.10 35.32 21.96
CA ALA A 108 -11.70 34.60 20.85
C ALA A 108 -13.11 34.14 21.20
N LYS A 109 -14.06 34.37 20.29
CA LYS A 109 -15.47 33.99 20.49
C LYS A 109 -15.65 32.47 20.53
N ASP A 110 -14.90 31.75 19.72
CA ASP A 110 -14.92 30.29 19.57
C ASP A 110 -13.54 29.78 19.14
N ILE A 111 -13.43 28.46 18.94
CA ILE A 111 -12.16 27.82 18.57
C ILE A 111 -11.70 28.20 17.18
N GLU A 112 -12.62 28.41 16.23
CA GLU A 112 -12.31 28.80 14.86
C GLU A 112 -11.72 30.21 14.81
N ASP A 113 -12.29 31.15 15.55
CA ASP A 113 -11.75 32.48 15.73
C ASP A 113 -10.37 32.47 16.40
N ALA A 114 -10.16 31.56 17.37
CA ALA A 114 -8.86 31.39 18.00
C ALA A 114 -7.81 30.86 17.03
N PHE A 115 -8.15 29.88 16.21
CA PHE A 115 -7.24 29.32 15.20
C PHE A 115 -6.92 30.36 14.12
N SER A 116 -7.91 31.07 13.61
CA SER A 116 -7.71 32.14 12.63
C SER A 116 -6.78 33.25 13.15
N LYS A 117 -6.95 33.68 14.40
CA LYS A 117 -6.04 34.64 15.04
C LYS A 117 -4.61 34.08 15.16
N ALA A 118 -4.48 32.81 15.55
CA ALA A 118 -3.17 32.16 15.67
C ALA A 118 -2.45 32.04 14.33
N GLU A 119 -3.15 31.62 13.26
CA GLU A 119 -2.61 31.54 11.90
C GLU A 119 -2.08 32.90 11.44
N HIS A 120 -2.84 33.96 11.68
CA HIS A 120 -2.46 35.32 11.30
C HIS A 120 -1.20 35.78 12.01
N LEU A 121 -1.16 35.65 13.33
CA LEU A 121 0.02 36.03 14.14
C LEU A 121 1.27 35.21 13.78
N ILE A 122 1.09 33.90 13.45
CA ILE A 122 2.19 33.04 13.01
C ILE A 122 2.70 33.46 11.63
N ALA A 123 1.80 33.76 10.70
CA ALA A 123 2.17 34.18 9.35
C ALA A 123 3.01 35.46 9.34
N ASP A 124 2.67 36.37 10.23
CA ASP A 124 3.31 37.69 10.27
C ASP A 124 4.60 37.74 11.08
N GLY A 125 4.73 36.95 12.13
CA GLY A 125 5.88 37.08 13.05
C GLY A 125 6.50 35.75 13.53
N GLY A 126 5.96 34.61 13.15
CA GLY A 126 6.42 33.34 13.72
C GLY A 126 6.49 32.17 12.75
N TYR A 127 6.54 32.42 11.45
CA TYR A 127 6.46 31.38 10.43
C TYR A 127 7.52 30.30 10.60
N GLY A 128 7.07 29.07 10.78
CA GLY A 128 7.92 27.90 11.02
C GLY A 128 8.42 27.74 12.46
N HIS A 129 8.17 28.69 13.37
CA HIS A 129 8.81 28.64 14.69
C HIS A 129 8.09 27.68 15.68
N THR A 130 7.31 28.20 16.61
CA THR A 130 6.73 27.42 17.71
C THR A 130 5.32 27.91 18.04
N SER A 131 4.39 26.99 18.23
CA SER A 131 3.04 27.27 18.73
C SER A 131 2.69 26.35 19.88
N SER A 132 1.76 26.79 20.75
CA SER A 132 1.28 26.01 21.89
C SER A 132 -0.24 26.02 21.92
N ILE A 133 -0.82 24.87 22.30
CA ILE A 133 -2.25 24.74 22.53
C ILE A 133 -2.51 24.10 23.89
N TYR A 134 -3.54 24.57 24.58
CA TYR A 134 -3.99 24.03 25.85
C TYR A 134 -5.40 23.45 25.71
N LEU A 135 -5.53 22.13 25.83
CA LEU A 135 -6.79 21.42 25.67
C LEU A 135 -6.76 20.05 26.38
N ASN A 136 -7.91 19.40 26.47
CA ASN A 136 -7.99 18.02 26.92
C ASN A 136 -7.65 17.07 25.78
N THR A 137 -6.48 16.45 25.83
CA THR A 137 -5.96 15.56 24.77
C THR A 137 -6.75 14.27 24.58
N ILE A 138 -7.59 13.88 25.54
CA ILE A 138 -8.42 12.68 25.46
C ILE A 138 -9.72 12.98 24.71
N THR A 139 -10.41 14.06 25.09
CA THR A 139 -11.75 14.39 24.57
C THR A 139 -11.73 15.29 23.33
N GLU A 140 -10.63 15.99 23.07
CA GLU A 140 -10.54 17.01 22.02
C GLU A 140 -9.49 16.68 20.93
N LYS A 141 -9.29 15.39 20.65
CA LYS A 141 -8.32 14.92 19.61
C LYS A 141 -8.54 15.55 18.24
N ALA A 142 -9.77 15.74 17.82
CA ALA A 142 -10.09 16.35 16.54
C ALA A 142 -9.60 17.80 16.44
N LYS A 143 -9.78 18.59 17.51
CA LYS A 143 -9.28 19.98 17.57
C LYS A 143 -7.75 20.03 17.59
N LEU A 144 -7.11 19.07 18.27
CA LEU A 144 -5.66 18.97 18.23
C LEU A 144 -5.15 18.66 16.82
N ALA A 145 -5.77 17.72 16.12
CA ALA A 145 -5.41 17.36 14.74
C ALA A 145 -5.58 18.57 13.80
N GLU A 146 -6.70 19.28 13.91
CA GLU A 146 -6.95 20.49 13.14
C GLU A 146 -5.90 21.60 13.43
N PHE A 147 -5.56 21.81 14.70
CA PHE A 147 -4.50 22.76 15.07
C PHE A 147 -3.15 22.38 14.46
N GLN A 148 -2.80 21.09 14.46
CA GLN A 148 -1.56 20.58 13.88
C GLN A 148 -1.49 20.80 12.37
N GLU A 149 -2.61 20.66 11.66
CA GLU A 149 -2.69 20.88 10.22
C GLU A 149 -2.59 22.36 9.84
N ARG A 150 -3.26 23.22 10.60
CA ARG A 150 -3.36 24.67 10.29
C ARG A 150 -2.12 25.45 10.69
N MET A 151 -1.48 25.12 11.82
CA MET A 151 -0.34 25.90 12.33
C MET A 151 0.94 25.62 11.57
N LYS A 152 1.41 26.55 10.79
CA LYS A 152 2.67 26.45 10.03
C LYS A 152 3.89 26.71 10.92
N THR A 153 4.07 25.87 11.92
CA THR A 153 5.19 25.88 12.86
C THR A 153 5.82 24.49 13.00
N CYS A 154 7.13 24.42 13.11
CA CYS A 154 7.88 23.16 13.22
C CYS A 154 7.73 22.49 14.60
N ARG A 155 7.36 23.27 15.61
CA ARG A 155 7.13 22.78 16.98
C ARG A 155 5.73 23.15 17.42
N ILE A 156 4.95 22.15 17.75
CA ILE A 156 3.62 22.28 18.34
C ILE A 156 3.67 21.66 19.73
N LEU A 157 3.45 22.48 20.75
CA LEU A 157 3.48 22.06 22.13
C LEU A 157 2.06 21.97 22.67
N VAL A 158 1.79 20.90 23.40
CA VAL A 158 0.48 20.66 23.99
C VAL A 158 0.58 20.77 25.49
N ASN A 159 -0.29 21.60 26.08
CA ASN A 159 -0.34 21.86 27.54
C ASN A 159 1.01 22.27 28.15
N THR A 160 1.85 22.92 27.35
CA THR A 160 3.20 23.32 27.73
C THR A 160 3.49 24.73 27.19
N PRO A 161 4.10 25.63 27.96
CA PRO A 161 4.52 26.95 27.49
C PRO A 161 5.53 26.85 26.35
N SER A 162 5.41 27.71 25.34
CA SER A 162 6.28 27.66 24.15
C SER A 162 7.74 27.94 24.48
N SER A 163 8.02 28.89 25.38
CA SER A 163 9.36 29.20 25.81
C SER A 163 10.08 28.05 26.50
N GLN A 164 9.39 27.35 27.39
CA GLN A 164 9.94 26.24 28.15
C GLN A 164 10.03 24.97 27.30
N GLY A 165 8.96 24.63 26.59
CA GLY A 165 8.90 23.42 25.78
C GLY A 165 9.76 23.52 24.51
N GLY A 166 9.82 24.65 23.85
CA GLY A 166 10.54 24.86 22.61
C GLY A 166 12.04 24.64 22.71
N ILE A 167 12.65 24.97 23.84
CA ILE A 167 14.09 24.73 24.06
C ILE A 167 14.44 23.25 24.26
N GLY A 168 13.43 22.40 24.46
CA GLY A 168 13.59 20.96 24.53
C GLY A 168 13.80 20.42 25.94
N ASP A 169 13.36 19.18 26.10
CA ASP A 169 13.51 18.38 27.32
C ASP A 169 13.37 16.89 26.95
N ILE A 170 14.45 16.15 27.04
CA ILE A 170 14.49 14.74 26.66
C ILE A 170 13.74 13.81 27.63
N TYR A 171 13.40 14.28 28.82
CA TYR A 171 12.72 13.47 29.84
C TYR A 171 11.20 13.54 29.73
N ASN A 172 10.65 14.72 29.42
CA ASN A 172 9.20 14.93 29.41
C ASN A 172 8.58 14.82 28.00
N PHE A 173 9.24 15.27 26.94
CA PHE A 173 8.69 15.26 25.58
C PHE A 173 9.71 14.97 24.47
N MET A 174 10.86 14.43 24.82
CA MET A 174 11.88 13.93 23.89
C MET A 174 12.35 14.93 22.81
N LEU A 175 12.25 16.22 23.07
CA LEU A 175 12.85 17.24 22.22
C LEU A 175 14.29 17.48 22.62
N THR A 176 15.22 17.44 21.69
CA THR A 176 16.64 17.72 21.94
C THR A 176 16.81 19.12 22.55
N PRO A 177 17.42 19.26 23.72
CA PRO A 177 17.69 20.56 24.31
C PRO A 177 18.55 21.42 23.40
N SER A 178 18.08 22.62 23.09
CA SER A 178 18.82 23.58 22.25
C SER A 178 18.29 24.99 22.43
N LEU A 179 19.18 25.96 22.30
CA LEU A 179 18.81 27.37 22.17
C LEU A 179 18.78 27.83 20.70
N THR A 180 19.15 26.94 19.76
CA THR A 180 19.07 27.21 18.34
C THR A 180 17.94 26.35 17.75
N LEU A 181 16.86 26.99 17.33
CA LEU A 181 15.62 26.36 16.93
C LEU A 181 15.42 26.55 15.43
N GLY A 182 15.47 25.46 14.66
CA GLY A 182 15.18 25.49 13.25
C GLY A 182 13.69 25.75 12.98
N CYS A 183 13.39 26.54 11.94
CA CYS A 183 12.02 26.90 11.53
C CYS A 183 11.62 26.26 10.20
N GLY A 184 12.44 25.37 9.66
CA GLY A 184 12.18 24.63 8.41
C GLY A 184 12.00 25.54 7.20
N SER A 185 11.43 24.99 6.14
CA SER A 185 11.18 25.71 4.89
C SER A 185 10.22 26.89 5.07
N TRP A 186 9.28 26.81 5.99
CA TRP A 186 8.39 27.94 6.31
C TRP A 186 9.15 29.16 6.83
N GLY A 187 10.14 28.94 7.69
CA GLY A 187 10.98 30.01 8.23
C GLY A 187 12.25 30.29 7.41
N GLY A 188 12.37 29.71 6.19
CA GLY A 188 13.54 29.89 5.33
C GLY A 188 14.81 29.21 5.85
N ASN A 189 14.67 28.17 6.69
CA ASN A 189 15.78 27.43 7.27
C ASN A 189 15.93 26.03 6.64
N SER A 190 17.16 25.50 6.64
CA SER A 190 17.45 24.13 6.24
C SER A 190 17.12 23.09 7.31
N VAL A 191 16.86 23.51 8.55
CA VAL A 191 16.60 22.65 9.70
C VAL A 191 15.24 22.98 10.28
N SER A 192 14.41 21.95 10.53
CA SER A 192 13.07 22.08 11.12
C SER A 192 12.97 21.60 12.58
N GLU A 193 14.10 21.26 13.19
CA GLU A 193 14.19 20.72 14.55
C GLU A 193 15.14 21.54 15.44
N ASN A 194 15.23 21.16 16.70
CA ASN A 194 16.19 21.75 17.62
C ASN A 194 17.63 21.37 17.20
N VAL A 195 18.47 22.35 16.96
CA VAL A 195 19.83 22.14 16.47
C VAL A 195 20.70 21.50 17.55
N GLY A 196 21.24 20.32 17.27
CA GLY A 196 22.11 19.57 18.15
C GLY A 196 23.41 19.17 17.47
N VAL A 197 24.20 18.36 18.14
CA VAL A 197 25.52 17.89 17.67
C VAL A 197 25.47 17.26 16.27
N LYS A 198 24.42 16.54 15.94
CA LYS A 198 24.23 15.91 14.62
C LYS A 198 24.27 16.90 13.45
N HIS A 199 23.94 18.19 13.68
CA HIS A 199 23.98 19.24 12.66
C HIS A 199 25.37 19.84 12.46
N LEU A 200 26.31 19.53 13.35
CA LEU A 200 27.70 20.01 13.32
C LEU A 200 28.66 18.97 12.76
N ILE A 201 28.18 17.76 12.46
CA ILE A 201 28.99 16.66 11.95
C ILE A 201 28.52 16.24 10.56
N ASN A 202 29.44 15.75 9.75
CA ASN A 202 29.11 15.14 8.47
C ASN A 202 28.75 13.67 8.69
N ILE A 203 27.49 13.33 8.48
CA ILE A 203 27.01 11.94 8.53
C ILE A 203 27.25 11.30 7.16
N LYS A 204 28.06 10.26 7.13
CA LYS A 204 28.24 9.43 5.91
C LYS A 204 27.27 8.28 5.95
N THR A 205 26.48 8.15 4.92
CA THR A 205 25.61 6.98 4.72
C THR A 205 26.36 5.96 3.88
N VAL A 206 26.55 4.77 4.40
CA VAL A 206 27.05 3.62 3.64
C VAL A 206 25.84 2.78 3.25
N ALA A 207 25.59 2.69 1.96
CA ALA A 207 24.51 1.88 1.41
C ALA A 207 25.15 0.67 0.69
N GLU A 208 24.89 -0.51 1.21
CA GLU A 208 25.29 -1.76 0.58
C GLU A 208 24.07 -2.44 -0.02
N ARG A 209 24.20 -2.87 -1.26
CA ARG A 209 23.15 -3.63 -1.92
C ARG A 209 23.16 -5.04 -1.35
N ARG A 210 22.02 -5.49 -0.82
CA ARG A 210 21.88 -6.88 -0.41
C ARG A 210 22.01 -7.79 -1.63
N GLU A 211 22.85 -8.82 -1.55
CA GLU A 211 22.92 -9.85 -2.57
C GLU A 211 21.58 -10.57 -2.72
N ASN A 212 21.30 -11.01 -3.93
CA ASN A 212 20.15 -11.82 -4.21
C ASN A 212 20.44 -13.27 -3.86
N MET A 213 19.90 -13.68 -2.74
CA MET A 213 19.82 -15.11 -2.43
C MET A 213 18.53 -15.62 -3.05
N LEU A 214 18.68 -16.50 -4.05
CA LEU A 214 17.56 -17.22 -4.62
C LEU A 214 17.31 -18.47 -3.78
N TRP A 215 16.06 -18.72 -3.41
CA TRP A 215 15.62 -19.97 -2.82
C TRP A 215 14.34 -20.45 -3.46
N PHE A 216 14.10 -21.75 -3.35
CA PHE A 216 12.87 -22.38 -3.78
C PHE A 216 12.07 -22.82 -2.57
N ARG A 217 10.81 -22.40 -2.45
CA ARG A 217 9.89 -22.82 -1.38
C ARG A 217 8.63 -23.41 -1.97
N ALA A 218 8.18 -24.50 -1.40
CA ALA A 218 6.95 -25.20 -1.71
C ALA A 218 6.32 -25.69 -0.40
N PRO A 219 5.05 -26.14 -0.39
CA PRO A 219 4.48 -26.82 0.77
C PRO A 219 5.36 -27.99 1.25
N GLU A 220 5.32 -28.28 2.53
CA GLU A 220 6.05 -29.40 3.12
C GLU A 220 5.69 -30.73 2.43
N LYS A 221 4.42 -30.86 2.06
CA LYS A 221 3.89 -32.03 1.34
C LYS A 221 2.86 -31.62 0.30
N VAL A 222 2.91 -32.26 -0.85
CA VAL A 222 1.91 -32.15 -1.89
C VAL A 222 1.42 -33.57 -2.22
N TYR A 223 0.21 -33.86 -1.79
CA TYR A 223 -0.46 -35.13 -2.15
C TYR A 223 -1.10 -34.96 -3.52
N ILE A 224 -0.81 -35.89 -4.42
CA ILE A 224 -1.31 -35.88 -5.80
C ILE A 224 -1.86 -37.27 -6.14
N LYS A 225 -2.96 -37.33 -6.81
CA LYS A 225 -3.62 -38.48 -7.37
C LYS A 225 -5.08 -38.55 -6.97
N LYS A 226 -5.90 -39.17 -7.82
CA LYS A 226 -7.30 -39.48 -7.52
C LYS A 226 -7.41 -40.33 -6.23
N GLY A 227 -8.22 -39.88 -5.29
CA GLY A 227 -8.48 -40.59 -4.02
C GLY A 227 -7.35 -40.44 -2.98
N CYS A 228 -6.49 -39.44 -3.08
CA CYS A 228 -5.41 -39.23 -2.08
C CYS A 228 -5.91 -38.54 -0.79
N LEU A 229 -7.08 -37.92 -0.79
CA LEU A 229 -7.61 -37.18 0.36
C LEU A 229 -7.59 -37.98 1.68
N PRO A 230 -8.16 -39.21 1.75
CA PRO A 230 -8.18 -39.94 3.01
C PRO A 230 -6.79 -40.26 3.57
N VAL A 231 -5.83 -40.54 2.68
CA VAL A 231 -4.44 -40.85 3.06
C VAL A 231 -3.75 -39.59 3.59
N ALA A 232 -3.93 -38.45 2.93
CA ALA A 232 -3.37 -37.19 3.37
C ALA A 232 -3.93 -36.73 4.74
N LEU A 233 -5.25 -36.87 4.93
CA LEU A 233 -5.89 -36.50 6.19
C LEU A 233 -5.56 -37.43 7.35
N ASP A 234 -5.19 -38.69 7.09
CA ASP A 234 -4.77 -39.64 8.14
C ASP A 234 -3.57 -39.10 8.93
N GLU A 235 -2.71 -38.29 8.31
CA GLU A 235 -1.56 -37.68 9.01
C GLU A 235 -2.00 -36.73 10.13
N LEU A 236 -3.14 -36.05 9.99
CA LEU A 236 -3.66 -35.16 11.02
C LEU A 236 -3.87 -35.87 12.36
N GLY A 237 -4.41 -37.08 12.31
CA GLY A 237 -4.66 -37.89 13.51
C GLY A 237 -3.45 -38.68 13.95
N THR A 238 -2.80 -39.41 13.01
CA THR A 238 -1.76 -40.42 13.32
C THR A 238 -0.38 -39.84 13.58
N VAL A 239 -0.01 -38.75 12.90
CA VAL A 239 1.32 -38.14 12.95
C VAL A 239 1.30 -36.82 13.71
N MET A 240 0.38 -35.94 13.35
CA MET A 240 0.33 -34.56 13.88
C MET A 240 -0.52 -34.43 15.16
N HIS A 241 -1.34 -35.47 15.48
CA HIS A 241 -2.22 -35.50 16.66
C HIS A 241 -3.16 -34.30 16.78
N LYS A 242 -3.63 -33.75 15.63
CA LYS A 242 -4.57 -32.64 15.58
C LYS A 242 -5.92 -33.01 16.19
N LYS A 243 -6.63 -32.04 16.77
CA LYS A 243 -7.89 -32.26 17.51
C LYS A 243 -9.06 -31.47 16.96
N LYS A 244 -8.81 -30.32 16.33
CA LYS A 244 -9.84 -29.38 15.87
C LYS A 244 -9.53 -28.84 14.49
N ALA A 245 -10.37 -29.17 13.52
CA ALA A 245 -10.23 -28.70 12.15
C ALA A 245 -11.27 -27.62 11.82
N PHE A 246 -10.84 -26.50 11.23
CA PHE A 246 -11.71 -25.46 10.71
C PHE A 246 -11.71 -25.50 9.18
N ILE A 247 -12.87 -25.79 8.58
CA ILE A 247 -13.00 -25.94 7.12
C ILE A 247 -13.47 -24.59 6.56
N VAL A 248 -12.77 -24.08 5.51
CA VAL A 248 -13.12 -22.86 4.78
C VAL A 248 -13.50 -23.21 3.35
N THR A 249 -14.66 -22.75 2.90
CA THR A 249 -15.16 -22.99 1.53
C THR A 249 -16.20 -21.95 1.12
N ASP A 250 -16.69 -22.02 -0.09
CA ASP A 250 -17.85 -21.25 -0.56
C ASP A 250 -19.18 -22.00 -0.38
N SER A 251 -20.28 -21.25 -0.51
CA SER A 251 -21.63 -21.80 -0.27
C SER A 251 -22.05 -22.86 -1.31
N PHE A 252 -21.57 -22.74 -2.55
CA PHE A 252 -21.88 -23.70 -3.61
C PHE A 252 -21.20 -25.04 -3.34
N LEU A 253 -19.91 -25.05 -3.05
CA LEU A 253 -19.17 -26.28 -2.75
C LEU A 253 -19.69 -26.98 -1.49
N TYR A 254 -20.04 -26.16 -0.47
CA TYR A 254 -20.65 -26.71 0.74
C TYR A 254 -21.99 -27.36 0.48
N SER A 255 -22.92 -26.68 -0.19
CA SER A 255 -24.25 -27.22 -0.52
C SER A 255 -24.21 -28.38 -1.49
N SER A 256 -23.20 -28.44 -2.35
CA SER A 256 -22.95 -29.52 -3.29
C SER A 256 -22.24 -30.74 -2.67
N GLY A 257 -21.92 -30.70 -1.37
CA GLY A 257 -21.36 -31.80 -0.63
C GLY A 257 -19.85 -32.05 -0.79
N PHE A 258 -19.10 -31.08 -1.33
CA PHE A 258 -17.64 -31.19 -1.50
C PHE A 258 -16.90 -31.31 -0.17
N THR A 259 -17.42 -30.72 0.91
CA THR A 259 -16.82 -30.84 2.24
C THR A 259 -17.10 -32.18 2.94
N LYS A 260 -18.11 -32.94 2.47
CA LYS A 260 -18.54 -34.15 3.15
C LYS A 260 -17.43 -35.21 3.26
N PRO A 261 -16.65 -35.56 2.21
CA PRO A 261 -15.56 -36.51 2.37
C PRO A 261 -14.51 -36.11 3.41
N ILE A 262 -14.28 -34.78 3.57
CA ILE A 262 -13.37 -34.24 4.58
C ILE A 262 -13.99 -34.45 5.97
N GLN A 263 -15.25 -34.03 6.16
CA GLN A 263 -15.98 -34.13 7.41
C GLN A 263 -16.08 -35.60 7.88
N ASP A 264 -16.51 -36.51 6.99
CA ASP A 264 -16.62 -37.95 7.29
C ASP A 264 -15.25 -38.52 7.72
N LYS A 265 -14.15 -38.08 7.07
CA LYS A 265 -12.82 -38.54 7.42
C LYS A 265 -12.37 -37.98 8.80
N LEU A 266 -12.63 -36.73 9.08
CA LEU A 266 -12.33 -36.09 10.39
C LEU A 266 -13.14 -36.79 11.52
N ASP A 267 -14.42 -37.03 11.28
CA ASP A 267 -15.29 -37.77 12.23
C ASP A 267 -14.74 -39.16 12.52
N SER A 268 -14.29 -39.89 11.49
CA SER A 268 -13.72 -41.23 11.67
C SER A 268 -12.45 -41.24 12.53
N MET A 269 -11.75 -40.10 12.60
CA MET A 269 -10.53 -39.91 13.39
C MET A 269 -10.82 -39.29 14.77
N GLY A 270 -12.07 -38.90 15.07
CA GLY A 270 -12.46 -38.20 16.29
C GLY A 270 -11.93 -36.78 16.36
N ILE A 271 -11.68 -36.14 15.23
CA ILE A 271 -11.25 -34.74 15.13
C ILE A 271 -12.50 -33.86 15.03
N MET A 272 -12.70 -32.99 16.03
CA MET A 272 -13.81 -32.04 16.01
C MET A 272 -13.64 -31.07 14.84
N HIS A 273 -14.74 -30.75 14.15
CA HIS A 273 -14.66 -29.83 13.02
C HIS A 273 -15.84 -28.84 12.98
N THR A 274 -15.63 -27.73 12.34
CA THR A 274 -16.65 -26.76 11.96
C THR A 274 -16.36 -26.22 10.57
N THR A 275 -17.36 -25.67 9.89
CA THR A 275 -17.22 -25.19 8.51
C THR A 275 -17.69 -23.75 8.40
N PHE A 276 -16.86 -22.91 7.81
CA PHE A 276 -17.21 -21.60 7.30
C PHE A 276 -17.42 -21.71 5.80
N SER A 277 -18.66 -21.52 5.35
CA SER A 277 -19.06 -21.74 3.96
C SER A 277 -19.53 -20.47 3.24
N ASN A 278 -19.14 -19.30 3.72
CA ASN A 278 -19.66 -18.03 3.26
C ASN A 278 -18.65 -17.19 2.47
N VAL A 279 -17.65 -17.87 1.85
CA VAL A 279 -16.67 -17.18 1.03
C VAL A 279 -17.30 -16.78 -0.32
N ALA A 280 -17.23 -15.48 -0.64
CA ALA A 280 -17.66 -14.95 -1.94
C ALA A 280 -16.59 -15.19 -3.03
N PRO A 281 -16.96 -15.18 -4.33
CA PRO A 281 -16.00 -15.31 -5.44
C PRO A 281 -14.84 -14.31 -5.42
N ASP A 282 -15.09 -13.08 -4.96
CA ASP A 282 -14.09 -12.07 -4.65
C ASP A 282 -14.09 -11.84 -3.13
N PRO A 283 -13.23 -12.55 -2.37
CA PRO A 283 -13.30 -12.50 -0.92
C PRO A 283 -12.96 -11.11 -0.38
N THR A 284 -13.74 -10.65 0.59
CA THR A 284 -13.54 -9.36 1.22
C THR A 284 -12.79 -9.48 2.54
N LEU A 285 -12.18 -8.36 2.96
CA LEU A 285 -11.52 -8.29 4.28
C LEU A 285 -12.54 -8.53 5.40
N GLY A 286 -13.77 -8.04 5.27
CA GLY A 286 -14.85 -8.30 6.22
C GLY A 286 -15.18 -9.79 6.36
N CYS A 287 -15.24 -10.52 5.24
CA CYS A 287 -15.41 -11.97 5.25
C CYS A 287 -14.27 -12.69 5.99
N ALA A 288 -13.02 -12.27 5.75
CA ALA A 288 -11.86 -12.84 6.45
C ALA A 288 -11.88 -12.56 7.96
N ILE A 289 -12.27 -11.36 8.36
CA ILE A 289 -12.43 -10.97 9.77
C ILE A 289 -13.52 -11.81 10.44
N GLU A 290 -14.65 -12.05 9.78
CA GLU A 290 -15.73 -12.90 10.29
C GLU A 290 -15.25 -14.34 10.53
N GLY A 291 -14.57 -14.93 9.54
CA GLY A 291 -14.00 -16.26 9.67
C GLY A 291 -12.95 -16.37 10.78
N ALA A 292 -12.07 -15.39 10.91
CA ALA A 292 -11.07 -15.33 11.98
C ALA A 292 -11.70 -15.24 13.39
N LYS A 293 -12.80 -14.49 13.55
CA LYS A 293 -13.57 -14.46 14.81
C LYS A 293 -14.13 -15.83 15.17
N LEU A 294 -14.66 -16.55 14.19
CA LEU A 294 -15.15 -17.91 14.41
C LEU A 294 -14.01 -18.88 14.73
N MET A 295 -12.84 -18.74 14.07
CA MET A 295 -11.64 -19.50 14.43
C MET A 295 -11.20 -19.21 15.87
N THR A 296 -11.20 -17.95 16.28
CA THR A 296 -10.87 -17.55 17.66
C THR A 296 -11.81 -18.17 18.69
N ALA A 297 -13.11 -18.29 18.38
CA ALA A 297 -14.07 -18.94 19.25
C ALA A 297 -13.92 -20.47 19.28
N PHE A 298 -13.62 -21.10 18.14
CA PHE A 298 -13.48 -22.55 17.99
C PHE A 298 -12.09 -23.06 18.42
N GLN A 299 -11.04 -22.27 18.29
CA GLN A 299 -9.64 -22.61 18.60
C GLN A 299 -9.14 -23.84 17.78
N PRO A 300 -9.11 -23.78 16.44
CA PRO A 300 -8.61 -24.86 15.63
C PRO A 300 -7.08 -25.00 15.75
N ASP A 301 -6.59 -26.24 15.65
CA ASP A 301 -5.17 -26.56 15.46
C ASP A 301 -4.85 -27.03 14.03
N CYS A 302 -5.89 -27.06 13.16
CA CYS A 302 -5.79 -27.29 11.73
C CYS A 302 -6.83 -26.46 10.98
N ILE A 303 -6.44 -25.87 9.84
CA ILE A 303 -7.33 -25.15 8.92
C ILE A 303 -7.29 -25.89 7.57
N ILE A 304 -8.46 -26.18 6.99
CA ILE A 304 -8.58 -26.86 5.71
C ILE A 304 -9.38 -25.96 4.76
N ALA A 305 -8.69 -25.32 3.81
CA ALA A 305 -9.33 -24.51 2.79
C ALA A 305 -9.58 -25.35 1.52
N ILE A 306 -10.85 -25.52 1.15
CA ILE A 306 -11.23 -26.27 -0.06
C ILE A 306 -12.00 -25.36 -1.02
N GLY A 307 -11.55 -25.28 -2.27
CA GLY A 307 -12.21 -24.51 -3.31
C GLY A 307 -11.30 -24.04 -4.43
N GLY A 308 -11.72 -23.00 -5.12
CA GLY A 308 -10.87 -22.23 -6.03
C GLY A 308 -9.96 -21.27 -5.26
N GLY A 309 -9.26 -20.39 -5.99
CA GLY A 309 -8.37 -19.39 -5.39
C GLY A 309 -9.04 -18.59 -4.27
N SER A 310 -10.27 -18.12 -4.49
CA SER A 310 -11.00 -17.29 -3.51
C SER A 310 -11.15 -17.94 -2.13
N ALA A 311 -11.51 -19.22 -2.08
CA ALA A 311 -11.68 -19.93 -0.81
C ALA A 311 -10.33 -20.15 -0.10
N MET A 312 -9.28 -20.46 -0.84
CA MET A 312 -7.94 -20.65 -0.31
C MET A 312 -7.34 -19.32 0.16
N ASP A 313 -7.50 -18.25 -0.61
CA ASP A 313 -7.02 -16.92 -0.28
C ASP A 313 -7.72 -16.36 0.97
N ALA A 314 -9.05 -16.45 1.04
CA ALA A 314 -9.79 -16.12 2.26
C ALA A 314 -9.29 -16.92 3.48
N GLY A 315 -9.10 -18.24 3.30
CA GLY A 315 -8.56 -19.11 4.35
C GLY A 315 -7.19 -18.66 4.85
N LYS A 316 -6.28 -18.29 3.96
CA LYS A 316 -4.94 -17.76 4.32
C LYS A 316 -5.03 -16.48 5.13
N ILE A 317 -5.90 -15.53 4.75
CA ILE A 317 -6.06 -14.29 5.50
C ILE A 317 -6.73 -14.54 6.85
N MET A 318 -7.75 -15.42 6.90
CA MET A 318 -8.35 -15.84 8.17
C MET A 318 -7.31 -16.47 9.10
N TRP A 319 -6.40 -17.28 8.55
CA TRP A 319 -5.30 -17.89 9.28
C TRP A 319 -4.38 -16.86 9.91
N VAL A 320 -3.96 -15.84 9.13
CA VAL A 320 -3.14 -14.73 9.66
C VAL A 320 -3.86 -14.00 10.80
N LEU A 321 -5.11 -13.59 10.57
CA LEU A 321 -5.87 -12.84 11.56
C LEU A 321 -6.20 -13.67 12.83
N TYR A 322 -6.27 -14.99 12.70
CA TYR A 322 -6.44 -15.90 13.83
C TYR A 322 -5.15 -16.06 14.66
N GLU A 323 -4.01 -16.25 14.00
CA GLU A 323 -2.73 -16.42 14.70
C GLU A 323 -2.20 -15.09 15.23
N HIS A 324 -2.34 -14.01 14.45
CA HIS A 324 -1.77 -12.68 14.68
C HIS A 324 -2.82 -11.58 14.57
N PRO A 325 -3.76 -11.50 15.54
CA PRO A 325 -4.81 -10.47 15.52
C PRO A 325 -4.27 -9.04 15.65
N GLU A 326 -3.02 -8.89 16.05
CA GLU A 326 -2.29 -7.61 16.13
C GLU A 326 -1.73 -7.14 14.79
N ALA A 327 -1.67 -8.00 13.77
CA ALA A 327 -1.09 -7.66 12.48
C ALA A 327 -1.91 -6.59 11.74
N ASP A 328 -1.25 -5.52 11.31
CA ASP A 328 -1.90 -4.48 10.52
C ASP A 328 -2.02 -4.90 9.06
N PHE A 329 -3.23 -4.80 8.52
CA PHE A 329 -3.51 -5.22 7.15
C PHE A 329 -2.76 -4.37 6.10
N LEU A 330 -2.67 -3.05 6.30
CA LEU A 330 -2.01 -2.16 5.34
C LEU A 330 -0.49 -2.38 5.32
N ASP A 331 0.11 -2.71 6.47
CA ASP A 331 1.51 -3.08 6.55
C ASP A 331 1.78 -4.41 5.80
N MET A 332 0.90 -5.40 5.94
CA MET A 332 0.98 -6.66 5.19
C MET A 332 0.80 -6.45 3.68
N ALA A 333 -0.04 -5.49 3.28
CA ALA A 333 -0.30 -5.14 1.88
C ALA A 333 0.76 -4.20 1.29
N MET A 334 1.76 -3.78 2.08
CA MET A 334 2.83 -2.90 1.61
C MET A 334 3.57 -3.52 0.43
N ARG A 335 3.77 -2.70 -0.60
CA ARG A 335 4.47 -3.10 -1.83
C ARG A 335 5.93 -3.44 -1.57
N PHE A 336 6.46 -4.32 -2.39
CA PHE A 336 7.87 -4.71 -2.40
C PHE A 336 8.33 -4.93 -3.85
N MET A 337 9.63 -4.85 -4.09
CA MET A 337 10.21 -5.20 -5.39
C MET A 337 10.60 -6.68 -5.44
N ASP A 338 11.04 -7.23 -4.34
CA ASP A 338 11.40 -8.64 -4.17
C ASP A 338 10.82 -9.12 -2.83
N ILE A 339 9.95 -10.13 -2.87
CA ILE A 339 9.32 -10.73 -1.68
C ILE A 339 10.32 -11.14 -0.59
N ARG A 340 11.55 -11.46 -0.98
CA ARG A 340 12.64 -11.88 -0.08
C ARG A 340 13.32 -10.70 0.62
N LYS A 341 13.01 -9.46 0.23
CA LYS A 341 13.66 -8.23 0.70
C LYS A 341 12.66 -7.19 1.19
N ARG A 342 11.54 -7.64 1.73
CA ARG A 342 10.51 -6.74 2.26
C ARG A 342 11.04 -5.87 3.40
N VAL A 343 10.52 -4.65 3.48
CA VAL A 343 10.72 -3.76 4.64
C VAL A 343 9.89 -4.23 5.82
N TYR A 344 8.62 -4.58 5.56
CA TYR A 344 7.74 -5.16 6.58
C TYR A 344 8.14 -6.62 6.86
N THR A 345 8.27 -6.97 8.13
CA THR A 345 8.49 -8.36 8.56
C THR A 345 7.13 -9.00 8.80
N PHE A 346 6.77 -9.95 7.94
CA PHE A 346 5.53 -10.70 8.10
C PHE A 346 5.63 -11.59 9.35
N PRO A 347 4.54 -11.73 10.14
CA PRO A 347 4.56 -12.61 11.30
C PRO A 347 4.78 -14.08 10.90
N HIS A 348 5.45 -14.85 11.76
CA HIS A 348 5.64 -16.28 11.54
C HIS A 348 4.32 -17.03 11.67
N MET A 349 4.03 -17.92 10.71
CA MET A 349 2.77 -18.63 10.64
C MET A 349 2.92 -20.13 10.95
N GLY A 350 1.86 -20.73 11.49
CA GLY A 350 1.80 -22.17 11.74
C GLY A 350 1.99 -22.58 13.20
N ASP A 351 2.16 -21.62 14.11
CA ASP A 351 2.30 -21.91 15.54
C ASP A 351 1.00 -22.40 16.18
N LYS A 352 -0.17 -21.87 15.76
CA LYS A 352 -1.48 -22.27 16.29
C LYS A 352 -2.15 -23.32 15.44
N ALA A 353 -2.11 -23.19 14.12
CA ALA A 353 -2.84 -24.05 13.20
C ALA A 353 -2.04 -24.44 11.96
N TYR A 354 -2.07 -25.73 11.61
CA TYR A 354 -1.51 -26.26 10.37
C TYR A 354 -2.47 -25.99 9.21
N PHE A 355 -1.99 -25.39 8.14
CA PHE A 355 -2.83 -24.98 7.01
C PHE A 355 -2.76 -25.97 5.84
N ILE A 356 -3.92 -26.49 5.44
CA ILE A 356 -4.10 -27.41 4.31
C ILE A 356 -4.92 -26.72 3.23
N ALA A 357 -4.46 -26.80 1.98
CA ALA A 357 -5.18 -26.30 0.82
C ALA A 357 -5.59 -27.43 -0.12
N ILE A 358 -6.85 -27.42 -0.55
CA ILE A 358 -7.44 -28.44 -1.44
C ILE A 358 -8.08 -27.74 -2.64
N PRO A 359 -7.43 -27.72 -3.81
CA PRO A 359 -7.97 -27.05 -4.99
C PRO A 359 -9.11 -27.85 -5.61
N THR A 360 -10.12 -27.15 -6.13
CA THR A 360 -11.22 -27.72 -6.93
C THR A 360 -11.20 -27.25 -8.39
N SER A 361 -10.25 -26.36 -8.74
CA SER A 361 -9.98 -25.88 -10.09
C SER A 361 -8.50 -26.09 -10.44
N ALA A 362 -8.22 -26.36 -11.71
CA ALA A 362 -6.86 -26.58 -12.20
C ALA A 362 -6.36 -25.29 -12.90
N GLY A 363 -5.98 -24.29 -12.13
CA GLY A 363 -5.55 -23.01 -12.69
C GLY A 363 -4.72 -22.15 -11.71
N THR A 364 -5.33 -21.69 -10.64
CA THR A 364 -4.74 -20.64 -9.76
C THR A 364 -3.47 -21.05 -9.04
N GLY A 365 -3.27 -22.35 -8.76
CA GLY A 365 -2.12 -22.81 -7.98
C GLY A 365 -2.05 -22.29 -6.53
N SER A 366 -3.14 -21.70 -5.99
CA SER A 366 -3.14 -21.10 -4.65
C SER A 366 -2.79 -22.10 -3.55
N GLU A 367 -3.00 -23.39 -3.79
CA GLU A 367 -2.61 -24.48 -2.87
C GLU A 367 -1.09 -24.60 -2.64
N VAL A 368 -0.28 -24.04 -3.53
CA VAL A 368 1.18 -24.10 -3.48
C VAL A 368 1.85 -22.74 -3.59
N THR A 369 1.11 -21.66 -3.36
CA THR A 369 1.61 -20.29 -3.52
C THR A 369 1.57 -19.48 -2.21
N PRO A 370 2.50 -18.54 -2.04
CA PRO A 370 2.55 -17.63 -0.89
C PRO A 370 1.68 -16.39 -1.08
N PHE A 371 0.65 -16.44 -1.92
CA PHE A 371 -0.20 -15.31 -2.28
C PHE A 371 -1.62 -15.47 -1.76
N ALA A 372 -2.25 -14.33 -1.46
CA ALA A 372 -3.68 -14.25 -1.20
C ALA A 372 -4.21 -12.89 -1.69
N VAL A 373 -5.25 -12.89 -2.52
CA VAL A 373 -5.89 -11.67 -3.00
C VAL A 373 -7.15 -11.42 -2.20
N ILE A 374 -7.26 -10.24 -1.60
CA ILE A 374 -8.42 -9.84 -0.80
C ILE A 374 -8.90 -8.46 -1.23
N THR A 375 -10.21 -8.25 -1.20
CA THR A 375 -10.84 -6.96 -1.54
C THR A 375 -11.19 -6.20 -0.26
N ASP A 376 -10.76 -4.96 -0.16
CA ASP A 376 -11.30 -4.04 0.84
C ASP A 376 -12.65 -3.52 0.32
N GLU A 377 -13.72 -3.92 0.97
CA GLU A 377 -15.09 -3.55 0.58
C GLU A 377 -15.41 -2.06 0.75
N HIS A 378 -14.65 -1.33 1.56
CA HIS A 378 -14.84 0.11 1.76
C HIS A 378 -14.27 0.93 0.63
N THR A 379 -13.13 0.52 0.10
CA THR A 379 -12.42 1.22 -0.98
C THR A 379 -12.62 0.59 -2.34
N GLY A 380 -13.08 -0.68 -2.40
CA GLY A 380 -13.18 -1.48 -3.62
C GLY A 380 -11.81 -1.92 -4.17
N VAL A 381 -10.73 -1.68 -3.44
CA VAL A 381 -9.38 -2.01 -3.88
C VAL A 381 -9.05 -3.46 -3.58
N LYS A 382 -8.47 -4.16 -4.56
CA LYS A 382 -7.93 -5.51 -4.40
C LYS A 382 -6.46 -5.44 -3.99
N TYR A 383 -6.15 -6.05 -2.86
CA TYR A 383 -4.80 -6.13 -2.31
C TYR A 383 -4.24 -7.55 -2.50
N PRO A 384 -3.21 -7.72 -3.32
CA PRO A 384 -2.46 -8.96 -3.38
C PRO A 384 -1.47 -8.99 -2.21
N LEU A 385 -1.79 -9.77 -1.17
CA LEU A 385 -0.84 -10.06 -0.11
C LEU A 385 0.10 -11.17 -0.58
N ALA A 386 1.37 -10.99 -0.32
CA ALA A 386 2.39 -11.95 -0.72
C ALA A 386 3.46 -12.04 0.35
N ASP A 387 3.59 -13.18 0.95
CA ASP A 387 4.71 -13.55 1.82
C ASP A 387 4.82 -15.06 1.91
N TYR A 388 6.04 -15.60 2.00
CA TYR A 388 6.25 -17.04 2.11
C TYR A 388 5.62 -17.66 3.37
N GLU A 389 5.28 -16.86 4.37
CA GLU A 389 4.53 -17.30 5.54
C GLU A 389 3.08 -17.67 5.21
N LEU A 390 2.51 -17.17 4.08
CA LEU A 390 1.19 -17.56 3.58
C LEU A 390 1.18 -18.89 2.80
N MET A 391 2.36 -19.50 2.59
CA MET A 391 2.45 -20.80 1.90
C MET A 391 1.72 -21.86 2.72
N PRO A 392 0.76 -22.60 2.12
CA PRO A 392 0.15 -23.74 2.79
C PRO A 392 1.19 -24.76 3.26
N ASN A 393 0.99 -25.35 4.43
CA ASN A 393 1.86 -26.42 4.91
C ASN A 393 1.68 -27.70 4.08
N MET A 394 0.43 -28.00 3.70
CA MET A 394 0.11 -29.17 2.89
C MET A 394 -0.86 -28.80 1.77
N ALA A 395 -0.62 -29.32 0.57
CA ALA A 395 -1.58 -29.30 -0.54
C ALA A 395 -2.11 -30.71 -0.82
N ILE A 396 -3.41 -30.82 -1.06
CA ILE A 396 -4.06 -32.11 -1.41
C ILE A 396 -4.73 -31.94 -2.77
N VAL A 397 -4.06 -32.37 -3.82
CA VAL A 397 -4.50 -32.27 -5.21
C VAL A 397 -5.21 -33.58 -5.59
N ASP A 398 -6.42 -33.74 -5.08
CA ASP A 398 -7.23 -34.93 -5.36
C ASP A 398 -8.12 -34.73 -6.59
N THR A 399 -7.93 -35.55 -7.61
CA THR A 399 -8.64 -35.44 -8.89
C THR A 399 -10.16 -35.50 -8.72
N ASP A 400 -10.69 -36.19 -7.69
CA ASP A 400 -12.12 -36.30 -7.46
C ASP A 400 -12.79 -34.91 -7.31
N PHE A 401 -12.10 -33.91 -6.74
CA PHE A 401 -12.62 -32.54 -6.61
C PHE A 401 -12.62 -31.76 -7.93
N HIS A 402 -11.91 -32.22 -8.95
CA HIS A 402 -11.81 -31.53 -10.25
C HIS A 402 -12.78 -32.12 -11.30
N MET A 403 -13.35 -33.31 -11.07
CA MET A 403 -14.13 -34.01 -12.07
C MET A 403 -15.39 -33.30 -12.53
N SER A 404 -16.03 -32.53 -11.63
CA SER A 404 -17.28 -31.82 -11.92
C SER A 404 -17.07 -30.40 -12.52
N ALA A 405 -15.83 -29.94 -12.70
CA ALA A 405 -15.56 -28.61 -13.20
C ALA A 405 -16.18 -28.40 -14.60
N PRO A 406 -16.99 -27.33 -14.79
CA PRO A 406 -17.64 -27.07 -16.07
C PRO A 406 -16.62 -26.62 -17.13
N ARG A 407 -16.99 -26.75 -18.41
CA ARG A 407 -16.12 -26.42 -19.55
C ARG A 407 -15.56 -25.02 -19.48
N GLY A 408 -16.39 -24.02 -19.16
CA GLY A 408 -15.95 -22.62 -19.05
C GLY A 408 -14.87 -22.42 -17.99
N LEU A 409 -15.05 -23.03 -16.83
CA LEU A 409 -14.02 -22.99 -15.77
C LEU A 409 -12.77 -23.75 -16.20
N THR A 410 -12.90 -24.92 -16.83
CA THR A 410 -11.77 -25.69 -17.33
C THR A 410 -10.95 -24.91 -18.36
N ALA A 411 -11.60 -24.20 -19.28
CA ALA A 411 -10.94 -23.35 -20.27
C ALA A 411 -10.20 -22.18 -19.62
N ALA A 412 -10.91 -21.40 -18.80
CA ALA A 412 -10.34 -20.22 -18.14
C ALA A 412 -9.16 -20.59 -17.24
N SER A 413 -9.34 -21.56 -16.35
CA SER A 413 -8.28 -21.98 -15.43
C SER A 413 -7.11 -22.67 -16.13
N GLY A 414 -7.36 -23.43 -17.20
CA GLY A 414 -6.30 -24.07 -17.97
C GLY A 414 -5.43 -23.06 -18.72
N ILE A 415 -6.00 -22.01 -19.33
CA ILE A 415 -5.23 -20.94 -19.96
C ILE A 415 -4.54 -20.04 -18.92
N ASP A 416 -5.14 -19.87 -17.76
CA ASP A 416 -4.50 -19.22 -16.62
C ASP A 416 -3.19 -19.93 -16.24
N ALA A 417 -3.22 -21.26 -16.11
CA ALA A 417 -2.02 -22.06 -15.86
C ALA A 417 -0.97 -21.95 -16.99
N VAL A 418 -1.38 -21.77 -18.26
CA VAL A 418 -0.45 -21.44 -19.37
C VAL A 418 0.22 -20.10 -19.13
N SER A 419 -0.55 -19.08 -18.75
CA SER A 419 -0.03 -17.74 -18.47
C SER A 419 0.93 -17.77 -17.28
N HIS A 420 0.59 -18.47 -16.20
CA HIS A 420 1.46 -18.68 -15.04
C HIS A 420 2.82 -19.27 -15.45
N ALA A 421 2.79 -20.35 -16.23
CA ALA A 421 4.02 -21.03 -16.64
C ALA A 421 4.88 -20.18 -17.57
N LEU A 422 4.28 -19.45 -18.54
CA LEU A 422 5.00 -18.59 -19.48
C LEU A 422 5.60 -17.37 -18.78
N GLU A 423 4.86 -16.73 -17.88
CA GLU A 423 5.39 -15.59 -17.11
C GLU A 423 6.48 -16.01 -16.13
N ALA A 424 6.27 -17.13 -15.42
CA ALA A 424 7.30 -17.67 -14.53
C ALA A 424 8.60 -18.01 -15.27
N TYR A 425 8.48 -18.59 -16.48
CA TYR A 425 9.63 -18.95 -17.29
C TYR A 425 10.39 -17.72 -17.80
N ALA A 426 9.68 -16.65 -18.16
CA ALA A 426 10.28 -15.41 -18.64
C ALA A 426 10.69 -14.43 -17.54
N SER A 427 10.32 -14.67 -16.29
CA SER A 427 10.53 -13.76 -15.17
C SER A 427 12.02 -13.48 -14.91
N VAL A 428 12.33 -12.26 -14.47
CA VAL A 428 13.68 -11.90 -13.97
C VAL A 428 14.09 -12.70 -12.73
N MET A 429 13.16 -13.40 -12.08
CA MET A 429 13.38 -14.24 -10.91
C MET A 429 13.40 -15.73 -11.24
N ALA A 430 13.34 -16.10 -12.52
CA ALA A 430 13.39 -17.49 -12.97
C ALA A 430 14.68 -18.21 -12.53
N THR A 431 14.58 -19.50 -12.30
CA THR A 431 15.67 -20.40 -11.93
C THR A 431 15.50 -21.74 -12.62
N ASP A 432 16.56 -22.56 -12.68
CA ASP A 432 16.49 -23.92 -13.25
C ASP A 432 15.36 -24.75 -12.62
N TYR A 433 15.04 -24.54 -11.33
CA TYR A 433 13.95 -25.21 -10.63
C TYR A 433 12.58 -24.77 -11.16
N THR A 434 12.37 -23.48 -11.29
CA THR A 434 11.10 -22.92 -11.79
C THR A 434 10.91 -23.21 -13.28
N ASP A 435 11.98 -23.20 -14.05
CA ASP A 435 12.00 -23.51 -15.48
C ASP A 435 11.58 -24.95 -15.77
N GLY A 436 12.14 -25.89 -15.02
CA GLY A 436 11.76 -27.30 -15.15
C GLY A 436 10.27 -27.53 -14.90
N LEU A 437 9.71 -26.88 -13.85
CA LEU A 437 8.29 -26.95 -13.53
C LEU A 437 7.41 -26.28 -14.59
N ALA A 438 7.78 -25.08 -15.04
CA ALA A 438 7.03 -24.32 -16.05
C ALA A 438 6.96 -25.05 -17.38
N ILE A 439 8.10 -25.52 -17.90
CA ILE A 439 8.17 -26.29 -19.14
C ILE A 439 7.36 -27.57 -19.04
N GLN A 440 7.45 -28.32 -17.93
CA GLN A 440 6.68 -29.54 -17.76
C GLN A 440 5.18 -29.25 -17.68
N ALA A 441 4.78 -28.19 -16.98
CA ALA A 441 3.41 -27.75 -16.94
C ALA A 441 2.86 -27.45 -18.34
N LEU A 442 3.57 -26.68 -19.15
CA LEU A 442 3.18 -26.35 -20.52
C LEU A 442 3.00 -27.61 -21.38
N LYS A 443 3.95 -28.54 -21.37
CA LYS A 443 3.84 -29.82 -22.10
C LYS A 443 2.58 -30.59 -21.76
N VAL A 444 2.24 -30.62 -20.47
CA VAL A 444 1.05 -31.30 -19.99
C VAL A 444 -0.21 -30.55 -20.39
N ILE A 445 -0.26 -29.22 -20.21
CA ILE A 445 -1.45 -28.43 -20.52
C ILE A 445 -1.79 -28.49 -22.02
N PHE A 446 -0.81 -28.28 -22.90
CA PHE A 446 -1.05 -28.34 -24.34
C PHE A 446 -1.58 -29.67 -24.82
N ARG A 447 -1.21 -30.76 -24.15
CA ARG A 447 -1.69 -32.12 -24.49
C ARG A 447 -3.06 -32.43 -23.89
N TYR A 448 -3.33 -32.03 -22.64
CA TYR A 448 -4.47 -32.55 -21.89
C TYR A 448 -5.60 -31.54 -21.69
N LEU A 449 -5.37 -30.22 -21.83
CA LEU A 449 -6.43 -29.23 -21.68
C LEU A 449 -7.57 -29.41 -22.68
N PRO A 450 -7.32 -29.68 -24.00
CA PRO A 450 -8.42 -30.00 -24.93
C PRO A 450 -9.23 -31.20 -24.50
N ARG A 451 -8.59 -32.26 -24.01
CA ARG A 451 -9.28 -33.49 -23.54
C ARG A 451 -10.11 -33.19 -22.28
N ALA A 452 -9.55 -32.46 -21.31
CA ALA A 452 -10.26 -32.08 -20.11
C ALA A 452 -11.44 -31.14 -20.41
N TYR A 453 -11.33 -30.29 -21.41
CA TYR A 453 -12.41 -29.43 -21.88
C TYR A 453 -13.55 -30.21 -22.52
N ASP A 454 -13.24 -31.18 -23.40
CA ASP A 454 -14.24 -31.96 -24.10
C ASP A 454 -14.96 -32.96 -23.20
N ASN A 455 -14.19 -33.74 -22.45
CA ASN A 455 -14.65 -34.95 -21.74
C ASN A 455 -14.28 -34.96 -20.25
N GLY A 456 -14.02 -33.79 -19.63
CA GLY A 456 -13.45 -33.69 -18.28
C GLY A 456 -14.26 -34.38 -17.18
N GLN A 457 -15.55 -34.59 -17.37
CA GLN A 457 -16.39 -35.32 -16.40
C GLN A 457 -16.12 -36.84 -16.37
N THR A 458 -15.53 -37.38 -17.43
CA THR A 458 -15.27 -38.83 -17.61
C THR A 458 -13.79 -39.15 -17.85
N ASP A 459 -13.00 -38.19 -18.36
CA ASP A 459 -11.58 -38.38 -18.63
C ASP A 459 -10.75 -38.06 -17.37
N ILE A 460 -10.65 -39.07 -16.51
CA ILE A 460 -9.93 -38.98 -15.23
C ILE A 460 -8.44 -38.62 -15.47
N GLU A 461 -7.81 -39.22 -16.49
CA GLU A 461 -6.42 -38.94 -16.80
C GLU A 461 -6.21 -37.47 -17.14
N ALA A 462 -7.05 -36.91 -18.02
CA ALA A 462 -6.94 -35.53 -18.41
C ALA A 462 -7.14 -34.56 -17.19
N ARG A 463 -8.10 -34.87 -16.32
CA ARG A 463 -8.29 -34.08 -15.09
C ARG A 463 -7.10 -34.15 -14.14
N GLU A 464 -6.58 -35.34 -13.90
CA GLU A 464 -5.40 -35.52 -13.04
C GLU A 464 -4.18 -34.81 -13.61
N LYS A 465 -3.94 -34.91 -14.92
CA LYS A 465 -2.84 -34.23 -15.58
C LYS A 465 -2.99 -32.74 -15.53
N MET A 466 -4.20 -32.20 -15.73
CA MET A 466 -4.44 -30.77 -15.64
C MET A 466 -4.29 -30.23 -14.20
N ALA A 467 -4.76 -30.94 -13.19
CA ALA A 467 -4.57 -30.59 -11.80
C ALA A 467 -3.06 -30.52 -11.45
N ASN A 468 -2.32 -31.59 -11.83
CA ASN A 468 -0.86 -31.61 -11.60
C ASN A 468 -0.13 -30.49 -12.35
N ALA A 469 -0.53 -30.18 -13.58
CA ALA A 469 0.10 -29.10 -14.36
C ALA A 469 -0.17 -27.73 -13.76
N ALA A 470 -1.39 -27.46 -13.28
CA ALA A 470 -1.71 -26.21 -12.58
C ALA A 470 -0.90 -26.06 -11.28
N THR A 471 -0.75 -27.13 -10.51
CA THR A 471 0.09 -27.15 -9.30
C THR A 471 1.57 -26.92 -9.64
N MET A 472 2.11 -27.53 -10.71
CA MET A 472 3.49 -27.27 -11.16
C MET A 472 3.68 -25.83 -11.60
N ALA A 473 2.75 -25.25 -12.39
CA ALA A 473 2.78 -23.85 -12.75
C ALA A 473 2.69 -22.93 -11.51
N GLY A 474 1.86 -23.33 -10.54
CA GLY A 474 1.75 -22.68 -9.23
C GLY A 474 3.08 -22.63 -8.49
N MET A 475 3.78 -23.76 -8.36
CA MET A 475 5.11 -23.82 -7.74
C MET A 475 6.15 -22.99 -8.51
N ALA A 476 6.07 -22.95 -9.84
CA ALA A 476 6.97 -22.15 -10.65
C ALA A 476 6.79 -20.66 -10.35
N PHE A 477 5.58 -20.11 -10.47
CA PHE A 477 5.39 -18.68 -10.24
C PHE A 477 5.42 -18.29 -8.76
N ALA A 478 5.16 -19.18 -7.83
CA ALA A 478 5.37 -18.93 -6.41
C ALA A 478 6.82 -18.49 -6.09
N ASN A 479 7.77 -18.95 -6.88
CA ASN A 479 9.20 -18.70 -6.70
C ASN A 479 9.80 -17.75 -7.76
N ALA A 480 9.25 -17.71 -8.97
CA ALA A 480 9.68 -16.83 -10.05
C ALA A 480 8.81 -15.56 -10.17
N PHE A 481 7.68 -15.47 -9.47
CA PHE A 481 6.68 -14.42 -9.66
C PHE A 481 6.02 -14.44 -11.05
N LEU A 482 5.17 -13.43 -11.24
CA LEU A 482 4.42 -13.19 -12.47
C LEU A 482 4.91 -11.89 -13.13
N GLY A 483 4.26 -11.48 -14.20
CA GLY A 483 4.64 -10.30 -14.97
C GLY A 483 3.46 -9.40 -15.31
N VAL A 484 3.64 -8.61 -16.36
CA VAL A 484 2.69 -7.59 -16.80
C VAL A 484 1.38 -8.18 -17.33
N CYS A 485 1.35 -9.44 -17.76
CA CYS A 485 0.11 -10.10 -18.19
C CYS A 485 -0.88 -10.16 -17.02
N HIS A 486 -0.44 -10.65 -15.88
CA HIS A 486 -1.27 -10.69 -14.67
C HIS A 486 -1.60 -9.30 -14.15
N SER A 487 -0.64 -8.36 -14.16
CA SER A 487 -0.90 -6.97 -13.77
C SER A 487 -2.04 -6.35 -14.58
N MET A 488 -2.06 -6.55 -15.88
CA MET A 488 -3.10 -6.07 -16.77
C MET A 488 -4.41 -6.84 -16.58
N ALA A 489 -4.36 -8.16 -16.46
CA ALA A 489 -5.52 -9.02 -16.26
C ALA A 489 -6.26 -8.71 -14.96
N HIS A 490 -5.57 -8.41 -13.86
CA HIS A 490 -6.17 -7.99 -12.60
C HIS A 490 -7.10 -6.78 -12.78
N LYS A 491 -6.64 -5.78 -13.56
CA LYS A 491 -7.42 -4.55 -13.77
C LYS A 491 -8.55 -4.77 -14.76
N LEU A 492 -8.30 -5.53 -15.82
CA LEU A 492 -9.35 -5.90 -16.78
C LEU A 492 -10.48 -6.67 -16.09
N GLY A 493 -10.15 -7.61 -15.19
CA GLY A 493 -11.12 -8.32 -14.36
C GLY A 493 -11.86 -7.39 -13.36
N ALA A 494 -11.15 -6.49 -12.69
CA ALA A 494 -11.74 -5.60 -11.69
C ALA A 494 -12.70 -4.56 -12.32
N PHE A 495 -12.33 -3.97 -13.46
CA PHE A 495 -13.11 -2.91 -14.09
C PHE A 495 -14.24 -3.43 -14.99
N HIS A 496 -14.09 -4.63 -15.58
CA HIS A 496 -15.03 -5.17 -16.57
C HIS A 496 -15.59 -6.54 -16.20
N HIS A 497 -15.32 -7.03 -14.99
CA HIS A 497 -15.86 -8.28 -14.44
C HIS A 497 -15.58 -9.53 -15.29
N LEU A 498 -14.46 -9.54 -16.02
CA LEU A 498 -14.03 -10.73 -16.72
C LEU A 498 -13.45 -11.78 -15.76
N PRO A 499 -13.72 -13.06 -15.96
CA PRO A 499 -13.05 -14.12 -15.21
C PRO A 499 -11.53 -14.01 -15.37
N HIS A 500 -10.79 -14.20 -14.28
CA HIS A 500 -9.34 -13.96 -14.22
C HIS A 500 -8.56 -14.66 -15.34
N GLY A 501 -8.76 -15.97 -15.54
CA GLY A 501 -8.06 -16.70 -16.60
C GLY A 501 -8.46 -16.28 -18.02
N VAL A 502 -9.67 -15.73 -18.22
CA VAL A 502 -10.08 -15.11 -19.49
C VAL A 502 -9.32 -13.79 -19.70
N ALA A 503 -9.23 -12.97 -18.67
CA ALA A 503 -8.50 -11.70 -18.74
C ALA A 503 -7.01 -11.95 -19.08
N ASN A 504 -6.36 -12.92 -18.43
CA ASN A 504 -5.00 -13.36 -18.78
C ASN A 504 -4.90 -13.83 -20.24
N ALA A 505 -5.82 -14.67 -20.67
CA ALA A 505 -5.84 -15.19 -22.05
C ALA A 505 -5.91 -14.07 -23.11
N LEU A 506 -6.66 -13.00 -22.82
CA LEU A 506 -6.80 -11.85 -23.74
C LEU A 506 -5.55 -11.00 -23.81
N MET A 507 -4.77 -10.92 -22.74
CA MET A 507 -3.54 -10.11 -22.70
C MET A 507 -2.30 -10.87 -23.14
N LEU A 508 -2.32 -12.22 -23.08
CA LEU A 508 -1.14 -13.07 -23.19
C LEU A 508 -0.36 -12.86 -24.49
N GLU A 509 -1.02 -12.79 -25.64
CA GLU A 509 -0.34 -12.60 -26.93
C GLU A 509 0.42 -11.28 -26.97
N GLU A 510 -0.21 -10.19 -26.57
CA GLU A 510 0.40 -8.86 -26.58
C GLU A 510 1.62 -8.81 -25.66
N VAL A 511 1.53 -9.48 -24.51
CA VAL A 511 2.62 -9.54 -23.54
C VAL A 511 3.78 -10.41 -24.06
N LEU A 512 3.51 -11.53 -24.71
CA LEU A 512 4.57 -12.35 -25.34
C LEU A 512 5.35 -11.54 -26.37
N ARG A 513 4.65 -10.81 -27.24
CA ARG A 513 5.28 -9.91 -28.22
C ARG A 513 6.05 -8.78 -27.58
N PHE A 514 5.50 -8.16 -26.55
CA PHE A 514 6.14 -7.07 -25.80
C PHE A 514 7.43 -7.53 -25.12
N ASN A 515 7.41 -8.69 -24.47
CA ASN A 515 8.55 -9.22 -23.73
C ASN A 515 9.64 -9.81 -24.63
N ALA A 516 9.30 -10.26 -25.84
CA ALA A 516 10.22 -10.93 -26.75
C ALA A 516 11.24 -9.96 -27.35
N CYS A 517 12.29 -9.69 -26.58
CA CYS A 517 13.41 -8.88 -27.01
C CYS A 517 14.69 -9.32 -26.28
N ASP A 518 15.83 -9.15 -26.95
CA ASP A 518 17.14 -9.48 -26.39
C ASP A 518 17.80 -8.26 -25.73
N THR A 519 17.41 -7.07 -26.15
CA THR A 519 18.01 -5.81 -25.67
C THR A 519 16.91 -4.76 -25.44
N PRO A 520 16.11 -4.86 -24.35
CA PRO A 520 15.10 -3.84 -24.07
C PRO A 520 15.77 -2.52 -23.64
N ALA A 521 15.11 -1.41 -23.96
CA ALA A 521 15.52 -0.08 -23.51
C ALA A 521 15.47 0.09 -21.98
N LYS A 522 14.68 -0.74 -21.30
CA LYS A 522 14.50 -0.74 -19.84
C LYS A 522 14.61 -2.15 -19.30
N MET A 523 15.38 -2.32 -18.27
CA MET A 523 15.57 -3.58 -17.56
C MET A 523 14.92 -3.53 -16.18
N GLY A 524 14.59 -4.70 -15.65
CA GLY A 524 14.21 -4.85 -14.25
C GLY A 524 15.35 -4.47 -13.30
N THR A 525 15.03 -4.22 -12.04
CA THR A 525 15.99 -3.79 -11.02
C THR A 525 16.66 -4.96 -10.28
N PHE A 526 16.46 -6.19 -10.75
CA PHE A 526 17.00 -7.39 -10.10
C PHE A 526 18.46 -7.63 -10.51
N PRO A 527 19.38 -7.73 -9.53
CA PRO A 527 20.82 -7.86 -9.81
C PRO A 527 21.23 -9.11 -10.58
N GLN A 528 20.46 -10.20 -10.46
CA GLN A 528 20.72 -11.46 -11.17
C GLN A 528 20.33 -11.41 -12.65
N TYR A 529 19.65 -10.35 -13.08
CA TYR A 529 19.21 -10.18 -14.46
C TYR A 529 20.22 -9.29 -15.19
N ASP A 530 21.21 -9.91 -15.78
CA ASP A 530 22.34 -9.21 -16.42
C ASP A 530 21.92 -8.51 -17.71
N HIS A 531 21.18 -9.22 -18.57
CA HIS A 531 20.61 -8.69 -19.79
C HIS A 531 19.37 -9.50 -20.21
N PRO A 532 18.42 -8.90 -20.91
CA PRO A 532 17.24 -9.59 -21.36
C PRO A 532 17.55 -10.56 -22.51
N HIS A 533 17.00 -11.76 -22.42
CA HIS A 533 17.09 -12.81 -23.44
C HIS A 533 15.73 -13.53 -23.57
N THR A 534 14.65 -12.79 -23.42
CA THR A 534 13.30 -13.36 -23.37
C THR A 534 12.86 -13.95 -24.70
N LEU A 535 13.33 -13.40 -25.84
CA LEU A 535 13.09 -13.99 -27.16
C LEU A 535 13.67 -15.42 -27.23
N GLU A 536 14.90 -15.63 -26.76
CA GLU A 536 15.54 -16.95 -26.67
C GLU A 536 14.74 -17.88 -25.75
N ARG A 537 14.33 -17.38 -24.56
CA ARG A 537 13.52 -18.14 -23.60
C ARG A 537 12.20 -18.63 -24.20
N TYR A 538 11.51 -17.81 -24.96
CA TYR A 538 10.28 -18.22 -25.66
C TYR A 538 10.56 -19.20 -26.81
N ALA A 539 11.69 -19.08 -27.47
CA ALA A 539 12.13 -20.05 -28.47
C ALA A 539 12.41 -21.41 -27.84
N GLU A 540 13.02 -21.47 -26.65
CA GLU A 540 13.21 -22.71 -25.88
C GLU A 540 11.87 -23.37 -25.50
N VAL A 541 10.85 -22.58 -25.14
CA VAL A 541 9.50 -23.10 -24.90
C VAL A 541 8.93 -23.72 -26.17
N ALA A 542 9.08 -23.06 -27.33
CA ALA A 542 8.62 -23.57 -28.62
C ALA A 542 9.31 -24.91 -28.97
N ASP A 543 10.63 -25.00 -28.76
CA ASP A 543 11.39 -26.24 -28.94
C ASP A 543 10.91 -27.34 -28.00
N ALA A 544 10.69 -27.02 -26.72
CA ALA A 544 10.21 -27.96 -25.72
C ALA A 544 8.81 -28.52 -26.02
N LEU A 545 7.99 -27.72 -26.72
CA LEU A 545 6.65 -28.11 -27.19
C LEU A 545 6.68 -28.75 -28.58
N GLY A 546 7.83 -28.76 -29.29
CA GLY A 546 7.99 -29.32 -30.63
C GLY A 546 7.25 -28.54 -31.72
N LEU A 547 7.18 -27.21 -31.60
CA LEU A 547 6.37 -26.36 -32.51
C LEU A 547 7.10 -26.02 -33.83
N GLY A 548 8.42 -26.21 -33.90
CA GLY A 548 9.23 -25.89 -35.07
C GLY A 548 9.64 -24.41 -35.14
N GLY A 549 10.32 -24.05 -36.23
CA GLY A 549 10.96 -22.75 -36.46
C GLY A 549 12.49 -22.88 -36.53
N ASN A 550 13.13 -22.06 -37.38
CA ASN A 550 14.59 -22.08 -37.61
C ASN A 550 15.29 -20.94 -36.88
N THR A 551 14.59 -19.83 -36.64
CA THR A 551 15.08 -18.69 -35.85
C THR A 551 14.26 -18.49 -34.59
N ASN A 552 14.76 -17.71 -33.64
CA ASN A 552 14.04 -17.42 -32.40
C ASN A 552 12.74 -16.68 -32.69
N GLU A 553 12.70 -15.81 -33.68
CA GLU A 553 11.50 -15.09 -34.13
C GLU A 553 10.46 -16.05 -34.71
N GLU A 554 10.87 -16.99 -35.57
CA GLU A 554 9.98 -18.00 -36.14
C GLU A 554 9.40 -18.91 -35.02
N LYS A 555 10.23 -19.28 -34.04
CA LYS A 555 9.80 -20.06 -32.87
C LYS A 555 8.83 -19.30 -31.97
N LEU A 556 9.06 -17.98 -31.76
CA LEU A 556 8.11 -17.12 -31.05
C LEU A 556 6.75 -17.08 -31.76
N GLU A 557 6.74 -16.86 -33.08
CA GLU A 557 5.47 -16.85 -33.81
C GLU A 557 4.77 -18.22 -33.78
N ALA A 558 5.53 -19.31 -33.80
CA ALA A 558 4.99 -20.67 -33.63
C ALA A 558 4.38 -20.87 -32.23
N LEU A 559 5.04 -20.35 -31.19
CA LEU A 559 4.52 -20.39 -29.82
C LEU A 559 3.22 -19.59 -29.70
N ILE A 560 3.18 -18.36 -30.21
CA ILE A 560 2.00 -17.50 -30.19
C ILE A 560 0.85 -18.15 -30.97
N ALA A 561 1.13 -18.71 -32.14
CA ALA A 561 0.14 -19.44 -32.93
C ALA A 561 -0.43 -20.65 -32.17
N ALA A 562 0.42 -21.41 -31.49
CA ALA A 562 0.01 -22.57 -30.69
C ALA A 562 -0.85 -22.15 -29.48
N VAL A 563 -0.48 -21.08 -28.78
CA VAL A 563 -1.28 -20.51 -27.67
C VAL A 563 -2.65 -20.04 -28.18
N ASN A 564 -2.70 -19.33 -29.29
CA ASN A 564 -3.96 -18.86 -29.87
C ASN A 564 -4.84 -20.03 -30.36
N ALA A 565 -4.25 -21.03 -30.98
CA ALA A 565 -4.98 -22.25 -31.36
C ALA A 565 -5.54 -22.99 -30.15
N LEU A 566 -4.79 -23.05 -29.04
CA LEU A 566 -5.28 -23.66 -27.79
C LEU A 566 -6.43 -22.85 -27.20
N LYS A 567 -6.34 -21.51 -27.14
CA LYS A 567 -7.42 -20.61 -26.69
C LYS A 567 -8.69 -20.82 -27.51
N GLU A 568 -8.58 -20.79 -28.84
CA GLU A 568 -9.71 -21.02 -29.74
C GLU A 568 -10.31 -22.41 -29.53
N ARG A 569 -9.48 -23.46 -29.40
CA ARG A 569 -9.89 -24.85 -29.18
C ARG A 569 -10.74 -25.04 -27.91
N VAL A 570 -10.51 -24.25 -26.88
CA VAL A 570 -11.27 -24.30 -25.61
C VAL A 570 -12.29 -23.18 -25.48
N GLY A 571 -12.61 -22.50 -26.58
CA GLY A 571 -13.70 -21.52 -26.66
C GLY A 571 -13.44 -20.16 -26.02
N ILE A 572 -12.18 -19.78 -25.83
CA ILE A 572 -11.80 -18.40 -25.43
C ILE A 572 -11.92 -17.51 -26.67
N LYS A 573 -12.62 -16.39 -26.53
CA LYS A 573 -12.79 -15.40 -27.59
C LYS A 573 -11.50 -14.61 -27.86
N LYS A 574 -11.40 -14.02 -29.05
CA LYS A 574 -10.14 -13.42 -29.52
C LYS A 574 -9.83 -12.07 -28.88
N THR A 575 -10.84 -11.23 -28.68
CA THR A 575 -10.66 -9.85 -28.25
C THR A 575 -11.47 -9.50 -27.01
N ILE A 576 -11.08 -8.44 -26.32
CA ILE A 576 -11.87 -7.88 -25.21
C ILE A 576 -13.26 -7.46 -25.70
N LYS A 577 -13.35 -6.88 -26.89
CA LYS A 577 -14.62 -6.47 -27.50
C LYS A 577 -15.58 -7.65 -27.72
N ASP A 578 -15.08 -8.83 -28.06
CA ASP A 578 -15.91 -10.01 -28.28
C ASP A 578 -16.65 -10.49 -27.02
N TYR A 579 -16.19 -10.10 -25.83
CA TYR A 579 -16.86 -10.36 -24.57
C TYR A 579 -17.99 -9.37 -24.26
N GLY A 580 -18.28 -8.42 -25.18
CA GLY A 580 -19.40 -7.49 -25.05
C GLY A 580 -19.09 -6.24 -24.20
N ILE A 581 -17.81 -5.98 -23.97
CA ILE A 581 -17.39 -4.77 -23.28
C ILE A 581 -17.55 -3.59 -24.22
N ASP A 582 -18.35 -2.60 -23.80
CA ASP A 582 -18.62 -1.39 -24.56
C ASP A 582 -17.35 -0.57 -24.80
N GLU A 583 -17.17 -0.08 -26.02
CA GLU A 583 -15.97 0.64 -26.42
C GLU A 583 -15.77 1.93 -25.64
N LYS A 584 -16.86 2.66 -25.40
CA LYS A 584 -16.78 3.92 -24.66
C LYS A 584 -16.42 3.66 -23.19
N ASP A 585 -17.09 2.71 -22.54
CA ASP A 585 -16.78 2.34 -21.15
C ASP A 585 -15.33 1.84 -21.01
N PHE A 586 -14.84 1.05 -21.98
CA PHE A 586 -13.46 0.60 -22.00
C PHE A 586 -12.47 1.77 -22.11
N LEU A 587 -12.71 2.70 -23.04
CA LEU A 587 -11.82 3.86 -23.25
C LEU A 587 -11.85 4.84 -22.08
N ASP A 588 -13.02 5.07 -21.47
CA ASP A 588 -13.18 5.94 -20.30
C ASP A 588 -12.41 5.42 -19.08
N ARG A 589 -12.21 4.10 -18.96
CA ARG A 589 -11.49 3.44 -17.85
C ARG A 589 -10.02 3.12 -18.16
N LEU A 590 -9.60 3.26 -19.41
CA LEU A 590 -8.31 2.77 -19.90
C LEU A 590 -7.11 3.39 -19.18
N ASP A 591 -7.16 4.70 -18.88
CA ASP A 591 -6.07 5.38 -18.19
C ASP A 591 -5.93 4.89 -16.74
N ALA A 592 -7.03 4.73 -16.03
CA ALA A 592 -7.04 4.18 -14.67
C ALA A 592 -6.56 2.72 -14.63
N MET A 593 -6.99 1.88 -15.59
CA MET A 593 -6.49 0.51 -15.71
C MET A 593 -4.98 0.49 -15.99
N THR A 594 -4.50 1.37 -16.86
CA THR A 594 -3.08 1.48 -17.21
C THR A 594 -2.21 1.86 -16.02
N GLU A 595 -2.60 2.90 -15.28
CA GLU A 595 -1.90 3.37 -14.09
C GLU A 595 -1.84 2.28 -13.02
N GLN A 596 -2.98 1.67 -12.72
CA GLN A 596 -3.06 0.60 -11.74
C GLN A 596 -2.31 -0.67 -12.17
N ALA A 597 -2.24 -1.00 -13.47
CA ALA A 597 -1.46 -2.13 -13.96
C ALA A 597 0.05 -1.86 -13.88
N PHE A 598 0.47 -0.63 -14.22
CA PHE A 598 1.86 -0.20 -14.03
C PHE A 598 2.29 -0.34 -12.57
N ASP A 599 1.40 -0.02 -11.69
CA ASP A 599 1.56 -0.02 -10.25
C ASP A 599 1.30 -1.40 -9.60
N ASP A 600 0.92 -2.43 -10.35
CA ASP A 600 0.64 -3.76 -9.80
C ASP A 600 1.92 -4.47 -9.33
N GLN A 601 1.78 -5.30 -8.30
CA GLN A 601 2.89 -6.03 -7.68
C GLN A 601 3.62 -6.95 -8.67
N CYS A 602 2.91 -7.51 -9.65
CA CYS A 602 3.48 -8.44 -10.63
C CYS A 602 4.37 -7.75 -11.67
N THR A 603 4.15 -6.47 -11.96
CA THR A 603 4.90 -5.72 -12.99
C THR A 603 6.40 -5.69 -12.71
N GLY A 604 6.81 -5.70 -11.44
CA GLY A 604 8.22 -5.63 -11.03
C GLY A 604 9.08 -6.82 -11.48
N ALA A 605 8.51 -8.01 -11.65
CA ALA A 605 9.23 -9.22 -12.08
C ALA A 605 9.20 -9.44 -13.60
N ASN A 606 8.50 -8.58 -14.35
CA ASN A 606 8.44 -8.69 -15.82
C ASN A 606 9.82 -8.47 -16.45
N PRO A 607 10.24 -9.28 -17.43
CA PRO A 607 11.58 -9.22 -18.02
C PRO A 607 11.88 -7.89 -18.72
N ARG A 608 10.85 -7.25 -19.26
CA ARG A 608 10.91 -5.91 -19.83
C ARG A 608 10.01 -4.97 -19.03
N TYR A 609 10.59 -3.98 -18.37
CA TYR A 609 9.81 -3.03 -17.56
C TYR A 609 9.02 -2.09 -18.47
N PRO A 610 7.67 -2.09 -18.41
CA PRO A 610 6.83 -1.34 -19.34
C PRO A 610 6.77 0.16 -18.99
N LEU A 611 6.53 1.00 -20.00
CA LEU A 611 5.98 2.35 -19.81
C LEU A 611 4.45 2.28 -19.73
N MET A 612 3.82 3.27 -19.11
CA MET A 612 2.36 3.38 -19.09
C MET A 612 1.78 3.43 -20.52
N SER A 613 2.44 4.14 -21.46
CA SER A 613 2.03 4.19 -22.86
C SER A 613 2.09 2.81 -23.54
N GLU A 614 3.03 1.95 -23.17
CA GLU A 614 3.14 0.59 -23.69
C GLU A 614 2.03 -0.32 -23.13
N ILE A 615 1.72 -0.22 -21.84
CA ILE A 615 0.58 -0.92 -21.23
C ILE A 615 -0.73 -0.49 -21.89
N LYS A 616 -0.92 0.81 -22.06
CA LYS A 616 -2.10 1.37 -22.72
C LYS A 616 -2.26 0.81 -24.13
N GLN A 617 -1.15 0.74 -24.89
CA GLN A 617 -1.14 0.20 -26.25
C GLN A 617 -1.49 -1.29 -26.27
N MET A 618 -0.95 -2.11 -25.35
CA MET A 618 -1.30 -3.52 -25.25
C MET A 618 -2.79 -3.73 -24.96
N TYR A 619 -3.41 -2.93 -24.07
CA TYR A 619 -4.85 -2.97 -23.84
C TYR A 619 -5.66 -2.66 -25.10
N LEU A 620 -5.27 -1.60 -25.85
CA LEU A 620 -5.92 -1.23 -27.11
C LEU A 620 -5.79 -2.33 -28.16
N ASN A 621 -4.62 -2.93 -28.28
CA ASN A 621 -4.38 -4.03 -29.20
C ASN A 621 -5.27 -5.23 -28.89
N ALA A 622 -5.33 -5.64 -27.61
CA ALA A 622 -6.19 -6.72 -27.16
C ALA A 622 -7.70 -6.42 -27.32
N TYR A 623 -8.10 -5.14 -27.20
CA TYR A 623 -9.49 -4.74 -27.44
C TYR A 623 -9.88 -4.84 -28.91
N TYR A 624 -9.02 -4.36 -29.83
CA TYR A 624 -9.31 -4.32 -31.27
C TYR A 624 -8.78 -5.54 -32.06
N GLY A 625 -8.05 -6.45 -31.43
CA GLY A 625 -7.45 -7.62 -32.08
C GLY A 625 -6.31 -7.25 -33.05
N LYS A 626 -5.49 -6.26 -32.70
CA LYS A 626 -4.32 -5.80 -33.45
C LYS A 626 -3.04 -6.09 -32.67
N HIS A 627 -1.92 -6.28 -33.40
CA HIS A 627 -0.63 -6.52 -32.75
C HIS A 627 0.09 -5.22 -32.40
N PHE A 628 0.96 -5.27 -31.39
CA PHE A 628 1.60 -4.13 -30.71
C PHE A 628 2.30 -3.10 -31.62
N THR A 629 2.64 -3.40 -32.87
CA THR A 629 3.60 -2.63 -33.65
C THR A 629 3.08 -1.38 -34.38
N GLU A 630 1.77 -1.09 -34.48
CA GLU A 630 1.32 -0.08 -35.46
C GLU A 630 0.08 0.78 -35.14
N MET A 631 -0.36 0.92 -33.90
CA MET A 631 -1.40 1.91 -33.63
C MET A 631 -0.82 3.29 -33.32
N LYS A 632 -0.86 4.20 -34.32
CA LYS A 632 -1.01 5.61 -34.02
C LYS A 632 -2.39 5.77 -33.36
N MET A 633 -2.41 6.29 -32.14
CA MET A 633 -3.66 6.77 -31.54
C MET A 633 -4.36 7.66 -32.59
N PRO A 634 -5.68 7.57 -32.78
CA PRO A 634 -6.38 8.67 -33.38
C PRO A 634 -5.96 9.91 -32.60
N GLU A 635 -5.52 10.95 -33.29
CA GLU A 635 -5.20 12.23 -32.65
C GLU A 635 -6.46 12.61 -31.86
N SER A 636 -6.45 12.31 -30.55
CA SER A 636 -7.40 12.93 -29.65
C SER A 636 -7.06 14.40 -29.72
N ASP A 637 -7.97 15.21 -30.25
CA ASP A 637 -7.88 16.64 -30.03
C ASP A 637 -7.51 16.84 -28.55
N PRO A 638 -6.42 17.55 -28.25
CA PRO A 638 -6.09 17.81 -26.87
C PRO A 638 -7.33 18.44 -26.25
N LEU A 639 -7.88 17.81 -25.20
CA LEU A 639 -8.95 18.42 -24.42
C LEU A 639 -8.53 19.86 -24.17
N PRO A 640 -9.29 20.86 -24.57
CA PRO A 640 -8.91 22.24 -24.37
C PRO A 640 -8.73 22.44 -22.88
N LEU A 641 -7.47 22.59 -22.45
CA LEU A 641 -7.14 23.00 -21.09
C LEU A 641 -8.00 24.25 -20.80
N THR A 642 -8.73 24.24 -19.74
CA THR A 642 -9.41 25.46 -19.28
C THR A 642 -8.36 26.57 -19.15
N SER A 643 -8.74 27.81 -19.37
CA SER A 643 -7.79 28.93 -19.31
C SER A 643 -7.00 28.95 -17.98
N ALA A 644 -7.63 28.51 -16.91
CA ALA A 644 -7.00 28.41 -15.58
C ALA A 644 -5.92 27.30 -15.50
N GLU A 645 -6.11 26.14 -16.15
CA GLU A 645 -5.13 25.05 -16.19
C GLU A 645 -3.96 25.39 -17.11
N ALA A 646 -4.23 26.09 -18.22
CA ALA A 646 -3.17 26.58 -19.11
C ALA A 646 -2.30 27.66 -18.45
N ASP A 647 -2.88 28.52 -17.63
CA ASP A 647 -2.14 29.54 -16.87
C ASP A 647 -1.38 28.95 -15.69
N ALA A 648 -1.93 27.94 -15.01
CA ALA A 648 -1.22 27.18 -13.97
C ALA A 648 -0.02 26.42 -14.54
N ALA A 649 -0.15 25.76 -15.69
CA ALA A 649 0.94 25.08 -16.38
C ALA A 649 2.04 26.06 -16.82
N LYS A 650 1.69 27.24 -17.33
CA LYS A 650 2.63 28.32 -17.68
C LYS A 650 3.33 28.91 -16.45
N ALA A 651 2.63 29.03 -15.32
CA ALA A 651 3.22 29.51 -14.07
C ALA A 651 4.23 28.50 -13.50
N ALA A 652 3.90 27.20 -13.53
CA ALA A 652 4.81 26.14 -13.11
C ALA A 652 6.08 26.07 -13.98
N PHE A 653 5.96 26.30 -15.30
CA PHE A 653 7.11 26.32 -16.22
C PHE A 653 8.00 27.56 -16.00
N ARG A 654 7.45 28.71 -15.59
CA ARG A 654 8.20 29.93 -15.28
C ARG A 654 8.97 29.85 -13.95
N LEU A 655 8.50 29.06 -13.00
CA LEU A 655 9.19 28.84 -11.72
C LEU A 655 10.39 27.87 -11.85
N GLY A 656 10.38 26.94 -12.81
CA GLY A 656 11.50 26.04 -13.10
C GLY A 656 12.65 26.64 -13.91
N GLY A 657 12.53 27.87 -14.41
CA GLY A 657 13.48 28.52 -15.33
C GLY A 657 14.47 29.51 -14.72
N LYS A 658 14.52 29.68 -13.42
CA LYS A 658 15.58 30.46 -12.78
C LYS A 658 16.83 29.61 -12.62
N LYS A 659 17.82 29.81 -13.50
CA LYS A 659 19.17 29.31 -13.35
C LYS A 659 19.69 29.65 -11.96
N MET A 660 19.97 28.66 -11.14
CA MET A 660 20.90 28.81 -10.02
C MET A 660 22.27 29.11 -10.65
N SER A 661 22.77 30.34 -10.48
CA SER A 661 24.20 30.60 -10.59
C SER A 661 24.83 30.10 -9.28
N ILE A 662 25.83 29.23 -9.44
CA ILE A 662 26.70 28.75 -8.37
C ILE A 662 27.44 29.94 -7.75
#